data_098c831c60a3504f86d364e240920566
#
_entry.id   098c831c60a3504f86d364e240920566
#
_cell.length_a   1.000
_cell.length_b   1.000
_cell.length_c   1.000
_cell.angle_alpha   90.00
_cell.angle_beta   90.00
_cell.angle_gamma   90.00
#
_symmetry.space_group_name_H-M   'P 1'
#
loop_
_entity.id
_entity.type
_entity.pdbx_description
1 polymer ?
#
loop_
_entity_poly.entity_id
_entity_poly.type
_entity_poly.pdbx_seq_one_letter_code
_entity_poly.pdbx_strand_id
1 'polypeptide(L)'
;MKKGSAQKRAEKENQTMLKKALSIFIAIIMALSCISVTAFADGAIDAKVKEYLVAPGQYTNNPYYGANIENTLSGKAYTASLGNFGGYVIYEFNKNIENSDRHRYGIDFMISGNAFNAAATTQEPGQVWVSQDGSTWYALAGSEHYEDETNWNYSVTYQKTESNTSTYVDNLGESGNVCTRSPYPLKASYPTVNFDENSLTLSGILLRKNLTPSTANGIITSFGYVDALSWKMSDIPVNPYVENPQQNAKDGQFDISWAVDESGMPVHLDWVKYVKVQTATFIDGGVFGEKSTEINGVNLACDEDFTNDKSDVAITVNGKKVEFDSNNFAKLDNLGKGVDIKVTAENSNVYINNERTEEKMFAEAPAKGLVRVIVQTGDGEAQIFMLDVSSALPESELKLSYSTLEIQKYESAQLKANLKGVTWTSSNEDVAYVDNDGKVYTINEGTATITATSPKGQTAECVVTVLPKENTETVSVTFSVSDGTIIMAPETLEVEAGIARAYGYQVASFDHNGQKVEGATVMDAIVAAHKAYYGDEFTRSTAKNYLVMNSSFIMKSFGRNTSACGFTVNGTMPNDGIINPSYGTPTGYACDTAAIVDGDSVSYYFYQDTRYYSDMYAEFNSDSYTVSAGSKLKVNIKGYSLMEHGLNDIDTVRANYMTNLKDVDIYLYENGELKKLATTNKKGNAKIKFSEEGEYTLVAVRSSDSEEAPTVVAYSNVTVTSKKDIFIIRMFKAIYNFIVKIFNKIFDGMC
;
A
#
# COMPACT_ATOMS: atom_id res chain seq x y z
N MET A 1 -3.62 -0.59 49.24
CA MET A 1 -3.41 0.34 48.13
C MET A 1 -1.95 0.65 47.75
N LYS A 2 -0.90 0.23 48.48
CA LYS A 2 0.50 0.48 48.11
C LYS A 2 1.17 -0.62 47.25
N LYS A 3 0.58 -1.80 47.10
CA LYS A 3 1.17 -2.88 46.26
C LYS A 3 0.85 -2.75 44.76
N GLY A 4 -0.29 -2.18 44.37
CA GLY A 4 -0.67 -2.04 42.93
C GLY A 4 0.07 -0.93 42.19
N SER A 5 0.54 0.12 42.88
CA SER A 5 1.29 1.21 42.23
C SER A 5 2.74 0.84 41.91
N ALA A 6 3.35 -0.05 42.69
CA ALA A 6 4.71 -0.54 42.49
C ALA A 6 4.76 -1.52 41.29
N GLN A 7 3.72 -2.33 41.11
CA GLN A 7 3.64 -3.30 40.02
C GLN A 7 3.40 -2.61 38.67
N LYS A 8 2.50 -1.63 38.58
CA LYS A 8 2.30 -0.81 37.36
C LYS A 8 3.52 0.02 37.00
N ARG A 9 4.30 0.46 37.99
CA ARG A 9 5.55 1.19 37.74
C ARG A 9 6.65 0.26 37.19
N ALA A 10 6.78 -0.96 37.71
CA ALA A 10 7.71 -1.97 37.21
C ALA A 10 7.35 -2.45 35.79
N GLU A 11 6.06 -2.61 35.49
CA GLU A 11 5.60 -2.96 34.13
C GLU A 11 5.89 -1.85 33.12
N LYS A 12 5.67 -0.58 33.47
CA LYS A 12 5.99 0.57 32.63
C LYS A 12 7.50 0.75 32.43
N GLU A 13 8.31 0.48 33.43
CA GLU A 13 9.77 0.48 33.34
C GLU A 13 10.27 -0.68 32.47
N ASN A 14 9.65 -1.87 32.56
CA ASN A 14 9.96 -3.01 31.69
C ASN A 14 9.58 -2.77 30.23
N GLN A 15 8.41 -2.18 29.95
CA GLN A 15 8.02 -1.81 28.58
C GLN A 15 8.94 -0.75 27.99
N THR A 16 9.38 0.20 28.80
CA THR A 16 10.34 1.24 28.36
C THR A 16 11.73 0.65 28.12
N MET A 17 12.14 -0.33 28.94
CA MET A 17 13.39 -1.06 28.71
C MET A 17 13.32 -1.95 27.47
N LEU A 18 12.20 -2.63 27.25
CA LEU A 18 12.00 -3.47 26.06
C LEU A 18 12.01 -2.64 24.77
N LYS A 19 11.37 -1.46 24.75
CA LYS A 19 11.43 -0.53 23.64
C LYS A 19 12.84 0.02 23.39
N LYS A 20 13.57 0.36 24.46
CA LYS A 20 14.98 0.79 24.35
C LYS A 20 15.89 -0.36 23.90
N ALA A 21 15.68 -1.58 24.39
CA ALA A 21 16.42 -2.76 23.97
C ALA A 21 16.15 -3.10 22.49
N LEU A 22 14.91 -2.98 22.03
CA LEU A 22 14.53 -3.16 20.62
C LEU A 22 15.15 -2.08 19.73
N SER A 23 15.14 -0.81 20.15
CA SER A 23 15.78 0.28 19.42
C SER A 23 17.30 0.14 19.38
N ILE A 24 17.92 -0.34 20.47
CA ILE A 24 19.37 -0.61 20.53
C ILE A 24 19.70 -1.85 19.70
N PHE A 25 18.85 -2.88 19.69
CA PHE A 25 19.04 -4.08 18.87
C PHE A 25 18.92 -3.77 17.38
N ILE A 26 17.97 -2.93 16.98
CA ILE A 26 17.85 -2.42 15.61
C ILE A 26 19.06 -1.55 15.24
N ALA A 27 19.53 -0.67 16.14
CA ALA A 27 20.72 0.14 15.92
C ALA A 27 22.01 -0.70 15.84
N ILE A 28 22.12 -1.80 16.61
CA ILE A 28 23.26 -2.73 16.56
C ILE A 28 23.20 -3.57 15.27
N ILE A 29 22.04 -3.98 14.80
CA ILE A 29 21.88 -4.67 13.50
C ILE A 29 22.27 -3.71 12.37
N MET A 30 21.84 -2.44 12.41
CA MET A 30 22.27 -1.41 11.46
C MET A 30 23.77 -1.12 11.53
N ALA A 31 24.41 -1.21 12.71
CA ALA A 31 25.84 -1.00 12.87
C ALA A 31 26.68 -2.21 12.47
N LEU A 32 26.16 -3.44 12.58
CA LEU A 32 26.85 -4.68 12.19
C LEU A 32 26.82 -4.92 10.68
N SER A 33 25.94 -4.29 9.92
CA SER A 33 25.98 -4.28 8.46
C SER A 33 27.09 -3.41 7.87
N CYS A 34 27.79 -2.66 8.71
CA CYS A 34 28.80 -1.66 8.31
C CYS A 34 30.26 -2.15 8.41
N ILE A 35 30.54 -3.45 8.52
CA ILE A 35 31.93 -3.93 8.61
C ILE A 35 32.31 -4.69 7.35
N SER A 36 32.81 -3.96 6.38
CA SER A 36 34.01 -4.35 5.58
C SER A 36 34.38 -3.25 4.58
N VAL A 37 34.99 -2.19 5.07
CA VAL A 37 35.87 -1.39 4.21
C VAL A 37 37.25 -1.89 4.44
N THR A 38 37.75 -2.79 3.60
CA THR A 38 39.17 -3.07 3.48
C THR A 38 39.79 -1.94 2.67
N ALA A 39 40.67 -1.18 3.32
CA ALA A 39 41.48 -0.16 2.65
C ALA A 39 42.38 -0.84 1.61
N PHE A 40 42.30 -0.42 0.36
CA PHE A 40 43.14 -0.87 -0.72
C PHE A 40 44.39 0.01 -0.85
N ALA A 41 45.49 -0.61 -1.31
CA ALA A 41 46.79 -0.04 -1.45
C ALA A 41 46.89 0.98 -2.60
N ASP A 42 47.97 1.75 -2.59
CA ASP A 42 48.35 2.84 -3.47
C ASP A 42 48.15 2.50 -4.98
N GLY A 43 47.24 3.23 -5.62
CA GLY A 43 46.86 3.03 -7.03
C GLY A 43 45.38 2.84 -7.26
N ALA A 44 44.58 2.87 -6.20
CA ALA A 44 43.15 2.65 -6.21
C ALA A 44 42.45 3.52 -7.26
N ILE A 45 41.54 2.91 -8.01
CA ILE A 45 40.61 3.64 -8.83
C ILE A 45 39.62 4.33 -7.87
N ASP A 46 39.56 5.64 -8.00
CA ASP A 46 38.71 6.50 -7.18
C ASP A 46 37.46 6.89 -7.95
N ALA A 47 36.36 6.93 -7.28
CA ALA A 47 35.06 7.31 -7.86
C ALA A 47 34.55 8.60 -7.20
N LYS A 48 34.01 9.49 -8.02
CA LYS A 48 33.29 10.68 -7.53
C LYS A 48 31.85 10.66 -8.02
N VAL A 49 30.95 11.22 -7.25
CA VAL A 49 29.60 11.50 -7.70
C VAL A 49 29.64 12.55 -8.80
N LYS A 50 29.16 12.23 -9.99
CA LYS A 50 29.01 13.15 -11.11
C LYS A 50 27.66 13.85 -11.07
N GLU A 51 26.62 13.08 -10.80
CA GLU A 51 25.24 13.52 -10.80
C GLU A 51 24.39 12.59 -9.93
N TYR A 52 23.35 13.10 -9.31
CA TYR A 52 22.31 12.27 -8.68
C TYR A 52 20.97 12.97 -8.67
N LEU A 53 19.92 12.18 -8.66
CA LEU A 53 18.55 12.63 -8.56
C LEU A 53 17.74 11.58 -7.79
N VAL A 54 17.40 11.89 -6.54
CA VAL A 54 16.59 10.99 -5.72
C VAL A 54 15.13 11.09 -6.09
N ALA A 55 14.45 9.96 -6.21
CA ALA A 55 13.01 9.95 -6.42
C ALA A 55 12.26 10.30 -5.11
N PRO A 56 11.01 10.76 -5.17
CA PRO A 56 10.17 10.94 -4.01
C PRO A 56 10.08 9.67 -3.17
N GLY A 57 10.23 9.80 -1.85
CA GLY A 57 10.23 8.66 -0.95
C GLY A 57 10.34 9.06 0.52
N GLN A 58 10.23 8.07 1.40
CA GLN A 58 10.23 8.30 2.85
C GLN A 58 11.58 8.77 3.40
N TYR A 59 12.69 8.46 2.73
CA TYR A 59 14.04 8.83 3.15
C TYR A 59 14.67 9.94 2.31
N THR A 60 14.02 10.39 1.24
CA THR A 60 14.53 11.33 0.24
C THR A 60 15.13 12.59 0.85
N ASN A 61 14.49 13.18 1.85
CA ASN A 61 14.94 14.41 2.53
C ASN A 61 15.61 14.13 3.89
N ASN A 62 15.91 12.88 4.20
CA ASN A 62 16.51 12.51 5.47
C ASN A 62 18.01 12.89 5.45
N PRO A 63 18.51 13.68 6.42
CA PRO A 63 19.93 14.08 6.46
C PRO A 63 20.89 12.92 6.72
N TYR A 64 20.39 11.75 7.13
CA TYR A 64 21.21 10.56 7.37
C TYR A 64 21.19 9.57 6.20
N TYR A 65 20.27 9.73 5.23
CA TYR A 65 20.09 8.83 4.09
C TYR A 65 20.04 9.59 2.76
N GLY A 66 18.88 10.02 2.32
CA GLY A 66 18.68 10.58 0.97
C GLY A 66 19.48 11.82 0.62
N ALA A 67 19.86 12.64 1.60
CA ALA A 67 20.64 13.86 1.40
C ALA A 67 22.17 13.65 1.49
N ASN A 68 22.64 12.42 1.61
CA ASN A 68 24.03 12.12 1.92
C ASN A 68 24.79 11.38 0.82
N ILE A 69 24.31 11.38 -0.41
CA ILE A 69 24.94 10.64 -1.52
C ILE A 69 26.42 10.98 -1.69
N GLU A 70 26.76 12.26 -1.69
CA GLU A 70 28.18 12.69 -1.79
C GLU A 70 29.03 12.28 -0.57
N ASN A 71 28.40 12.20 0.59
CA ASN A 71 29.09 11.86 1.84
C ASN A 71 29.37 10.36 1.97
N THR A 72 28.63 9.48 1.31
CA THR A 72 28.87 8.03 1.33
C THR A 72 30.23 7.70 0.71
N LEU A 73 30.57 8.33 -0.42
CA LEU A 73 31.87 8.14 -1.08
C LEU A 73 33.06 8.70 -0.27
N SER A 74 32.81 9.73 0.52
CA SER A 74 33.86 10.33 1.39
C SER A 74 33.99 9.63 2.74
N GLY A 75 33.29 8.56 2.98
CA GLY A 75 33.28 7.84 4.27
C GLY A 75 32.62 8.62 5.42
N LYS A 76 31.89 9.69 5.15
CA LYS A 76 31.23 10.54 6.15
C LYS A 76 29.78 10.13 6.43
N ALA A 77 29.18 9.33 5.56
CA ALA A 77 27.87 8.72 5.74
C ALA A 77 27.94 7.22 5.42
N TYR A 78 27.07 6.43 6.04
CA TYR A 78 27.11 4.97 5.87
C TYR A 78 26.21 4.52 4.72
N THR A 79 25.10 5.22 4.45
CA THR A 79 24.07 4.80 3.50
C THR A 79 23.41 6.02 2.87
N ALA A 80 23.12 5.94 1.58
CA ALA A 80 22.30 6.91 0.86
C ALA A 80 21.15 6.20 0.13
N SER A 81 19.90 6.64 0.36
CA SER A 81 18.71 6.14 -0.31
C SER A 81 18.47 6.91 -1.60
N LEU A 82 18.16 6.20 -2.67
CA LEU A 82 17.78 6.77 -3.97
C LEU A 82 16.28 7.07 -4.09
N GLY A 83 15.47 6.70 -3.10
CA GLY A 83 14.03 6.84 -3.13
C GLY A 83 13.36 5.79 -4.01
N ASN A 84 12.10 6.05 -4.40
CA ASN A 84 11.29 5.16 -5.22
C ASN A 84 11.89 4.94 -6.62
N PHE A 85 11.14 4.21 -7.47
CA PHE A 85 11.56 3.86 -8.82
C PHE A 85 12.16 5.04 -9.57
N GLY A 86 13.28 4.78 -10.20
CA GLY A 86 13.94 5.70 -11.12
C GLY A 86 14.92 6.66 -10.46
N GLY A 87 14.90 6.83 -9.12
CA GLY A 87 15.92 7.62 -8.42
C GLY A 87 17.31 7.03 -8.66
N TYR A 88 18.30 7.87 -8.91
CA TYR A 88 19.61 7.41 -9.37
C TYR A 88 20.79 8.23 -8.85
N VAL A 89 21.97 7.62 -8.96
CA VAL A 89 23.28 8.28 -8.83
C VAL A 89 24.21 7.84 -9.95
N ILE A 90 25.00 8.77 -10.47
CA ILE A 90 26.04 8.52 -11.47
C ILE A 90 27.42 8.75 -10.83
N TYR A 91 28.27 7.75 -10.94
CA TYR A 91 29.66 7.80 -10.54
C TYR A 91 30.55 7.97 -11.76
N GLU A 92 31.59 8.82 -11.66
CA GLU A 92 32.66 8.94 -12.62
C GLU A 92 33.95 8.45 -11.97
N PHE A 93 34.61 7.52 -12.63
CA PHE A 93 35.90 6.99 -12.18
C PHE A 93 37.05 7.82 -12.71
N ASN A 94 38.13 7.97 -11.93
CA ASN A 94 39.34 8.68 -12.34
C ASN A 94 40.13 7.94 -13.43
N LYS A 95 39.93 6.62 -13.56
CA LYS A 95 40.44 5.74 -14.63
C LYS A 95 39.32 4.91 -15.19
N ASN A 96 39.53 4.34 -16.38
CA ASN A 96 38.62 3.34 -16.89
C ASN A 96 38.62 2.08 -16.03
N ILE A 97 37.49 1.44 -15.89
CA ILE A 97 37.38 0.08 -15.38
C ILE A 97 37.45 -0.81 -16.60
N GLU A 98 38.45 -1.66 -16.69
CA GLU A 98 38.63 -2.61 -17.78
C GLU A 98 37.63 -3.77 -17.62
N ASN A 99 37.02 -4.21 -18.71
CA ASN A 99 36.30 -5.48 -18.80
C ASN A 99 37.35 -6.59 -18.97
N SER A 100 37.55 -7.41 -17.95
CA SER A 100 38.64 -8.41 -17.99
C SER A 100 38.10 -9.81 -17.76
N ASP A 101 38.30 -10.67 -18.75
CA ASP A 101 38.02 -12.12 -18.66
C ASP A 101 38.93 -12.87 -17.65
N ARG A 102 39.93 -12.18 -17.09
CA ARG A 102 40.85 -12.68 -16.09
C ARG A 102 40.42 -12.33 -14.65
N HIS A 103 39.40 -11.55 -14.47
CA HIS A 103 38.83 -11.30 -13.16
C HIS A 103 38.07 -12.54 -12.67
N ARG A 104 38.08 -12.78 -11.35
CA ARG A 104 37.34 -13.91 -10.78
C ARG A 104 35.85 -13.80 -11.10
N TYR A 105 35.28 -14.83 -11.76
CA TYR A 105 33.91 -14.86 -12.31
C TYR A 105 33.60 -13.70 -13.27
N GLY A 106 34.61 -13.03 -13.85
CA GLY A 106 34.43 -11.85 -14.69
C GLY A 106 34.01 -10.58 -13.97
N ILE A 107 34.06 -10.57 -12.63
CA ILE A 107 33.57 -9.43 -11.85
C ILE A 107 34.59 -8.28 -11.88
N ASP A 108 34.21 -7.15 -12.49
CA ASP A 108 35.07 -5.99 -12.72
C ASP A 108 34.96 -4.95 -11.62
N PHE A 109 33.79 -4.80 -11.00
CA PHE A 109 33.59 -3.83 -9.92
C PHE A 109 32.45 -4.26 -8.97
N MET A 110 32.34 -3.57 -7.83
CA MET A 110 31.32 -3.79 -6.81
C MET A 110 30.69 -2.47 -6.35
N ILE A 111 29.40 -2.51 -6.07
CA ILE A 111 28.67 -1.42 -5.42
C ILE A 111 27.88 -2.03 -4.25
N SER A 112 28.20 -1.60 -3.04
CA SER A 112 27.57 -2.13 -1.84
C SER A 112 26.29 -1.38 -1.49
N GLY A 113 25.25 -2.11 -1.13
CA GLY A 113 24.02 -1.62 -0.52
C GLY A 113 23.95 -1.89 0.97
N ASN A 114 22.77 -1.76 1.57
CA ASN A 114 22.54 -2.06 2.98
C ASN A 114 21.61 -3.27 3.19
N ALA A 115 21.23 -3.97 2.14
CA ALA A 115 20.39 -5.16 2.25
C ALA A 115 20.94 -6.14 3.28
N PHE A 116 20.08 -6.63 4.14
CA PHE A 116 20.47 -7.58 5.18
C PHE A 116 19.66 -8.87 5.06
N ASN A 117 20.22 -9.93 5.59
CA ASN A 117 19.69 -11.26 5.42
C ASN A 117 18.53 -11.58 6.38
N ALA A 118 17.33 -11.15 6.06
CA ALA A 118 16.15 -11.52 6.84
C ALA A 118 15.07 -12.23 6.01
N ALA A 119 14.77 -11.74 4.81
CA ALA A 119 13.76 -12.30 3.90
C ALA A 119 13.84 -11.62 2.52
N ALA A 120 13.14 -12.16 1.51
CA ALA A 120 12.94 -11.49 0.22
C ALA A 120 12.44 -10.04 0.35
N THR A 121 11.66 -9.79 1.40
CA THR A 121 11.11 -8.47 1.74
C THR A 121 12.16 -7.43 2.15
N THR A 122 13.42 -7.81 2.34
CA THR A 122 14.53 -6.89 2.67
C THR A 122 15.37 -6.51 1.47
N GLN A 123 15.14 -7.11 0.31
CA GLN A 123 15.82 -6.74 -0.93
C GLN A 123 15.16 -5.51 -1.55
N GLU A 124 15.99 -4.56 -1.97
CA GLU A 124 15.58 -3.29 -2.58
C GLU A 124 16.41 -3.01 -3.83
N PRO A 125 16.30 -3.89 -4.86
CA PRO A 125 17.27 -3.98 -5.93
C PRO A 125 17.39 -2.72 -6.77
N GLY A 126 18.65 -2.22 -6.84
CA GLY A 126 19.08 -1.19 -7.77
C GLY A 126 19.72 -1.80 -9.01
N GLN A 127 19.23 -1.45 -10.17
CA GLN A 127 19.87 -1.81 -11.44
C GLN A 127 21.08 -0.93 -11.70
N VAL A 128 22.04 -1.48 -12.45
CA VAL A 128 23.26 -0.78 -12.81
C VAL A 128 23.33 -0.57 -14.32
N TRP A 129 23.73 0.64 -14.68
CA TRP A 129 24.00 1.04 -16.07
C TRP A 129 25.45 1.49 -16.17
N VAL A 130 26.06 1.23 -17.29
CA VAL A 130 27.44 1.61 -17.56
C VAL A 130 27.56 2.46 -18.81
N SER A 131 28.61 3.28 -18.86
CA SER A 131 28.87 4.13 -20.00
C SER A 131 30.37 4.39 -20.14
N GLN A 132 30.85 4.52 -21.39
CA GLN A 132 32.20 4.97 -21.71
C GLN A 132 32.28 6.51 -21.76
N ASP A 133 31.26 7.18 -22.25
CA ASP A 133 31.26 8.62 -22.57
C ASP A 133 30.37 9.46 -21.61
N GLY A 134 29.56 8.81 -20.77
CA GLY A 134 28.62 9.46 -19.86
C GLY A 134 27.35 9.96 -20.54
N SER A 135 27.11 9.60 -21.79
CA SER A 135 25.91 9.96 -22.58
C SER A 135 25.17 8.74 -23.12
N THR A 136 25.88 7.74 -23.60
CA THR A 136 25.32 6.47 -24.06
C THR A 136 25.39 5.45 -22.92
N TRP A 137 24.24 4.90 -22.54
CA TRP A 137 24.12 4.04 -21.38
C TRP A 137 23.64 2.63 -21.75
N TYR A 138 24.26 1.62 -21.16
CA TYR A 138 23.93 0.22 -21.32
C TYR A 138 23.60 -0.38 -19.96
N ALA A 139 22.49 -1.13 -19.88
CA ALA A 139 22.14 -1.82 -18.64
C ALA A 139 23.03 -3.05 -18.46
N LEU A 140 23.46 -3.31 -17.23
CA LEU A 140 24.05 -4.60 -16.87
C LEU A 140 22.91 -5.55 -16.50
N ALA A 141 22.58 -6.50 -17.39
CA ALA A 141 21.43 -7.37 -17.26
C ALA A 141 21.60 -8.43 -16.17
N GLY A 142 21.09 -8.15 -14.98
CA GLY A 142 21.02 -9.11 -13.86
C GLY A 142 19.98 -10.23 -14.06
N SER A 143 19.73 -10.98 -12.99
CA SER A 143 18.86 -12.17 -13.04
C SER A 143 17.44 -11.88 -13.49
N GLU A 144 16.87 -10.74 -13.12
CA GLU A 144 15.44 -10.44 -13.35
C GLU A 144 15.16 -9.74 -14.68
N HIS A 145 16.19 -9.30 -15.43
CA HIS A 145 15.98 -8.48 -16.63
C HIS A 145 15.19 -9.17 -17.75
N TYR A 146 15.24 -10.49 -17.82
CA TYR A 146 14.52 -11.28 -18.84
C TYR A 146 13.28 -11.99 -18.32
N GLU A 147 12.87 -11.69 -17.08
CA GLU A 147 11.62 -12.20 -16.52
C GLU A 147 10.41 -11.50 -17.11
N ASP A 148 9.28 -12.22 -17.16
CA ASP A 148 8.05 -11.75 -17.78
C ASP A 148 7.47 -10.45 -17.16
N GLU A 149 7.72 -10.22 -15.87
CA GLU A 149 7.22 -9.05 -15.13
C GLU A 149 8.05 -7.79 -15.39
N THR A 150 9.22 -7.91 -16.00
CA THR A 150 10.15 -6.80 -16.21
C THR A 150 9.71 -5.91 -17.38
N ASN A 151 9.49 -4.63 -17.09
CA ASN A 151 9.15 -3.61 -18.06
C ASN A 151 10.37 -2.76 -18.43
N TRP A 152 10.88 -2.90 -19.64
CA TRP A 152 12.08 -2.22 -20.11
C TRP A 152 11.88 -0.74 -20.44
N ASN A 153 10.64 -0.32 -20.67
CA ASN A 153 10.28 1.04 -21.09
C ASN A 153 9.33 1.70 -20.10
N TYR A 154 9.59 1.52 -18.80
CA TYR A 154 8.75 2.12 -17.79
C TYR A 154 9.17 3.56 -17.50
N SER A 155 8.19 4.43 -17.37
CA SER A 155 8.40 5.79 -16.91
C SER A 155 7.31 6.22 -15.95
N VAL A 156 7.68 7.04 -14.97
CA VAL A 156 6.78 7.59 -13.95
C VAL A 156 7.05 9.07 -13.78
N THR A 157 5.99 9.85 -13.74
CA THR A 157 6.02 11.28 -13.42
C THR A 157 5.51 11.49 -12.01
N TYR A 158 6.37 11.97 -11.15
CA TYR A 158 6.04 12.38 -9.78
C TYR A 158 5.63 13.84 -9.76
N GLN A 159 4.59 14.16 -8.98
CA GLN A 159 4.08 15.52 -8.80
C GLN A 159 4.14 15.90 -7.33
N LYS A 160 4.70 17.08 -7.04
CA LYS A 160 4.71 17.66 -5.70
C LYS A 160 3.32 18.13 -5.30
N THR A 161 2.87 17.79 -4.11
CA THR A 161 1.64 18.30 -3.53
C THR A 161 1.89 19.57 -2.71
N GLU A 162 0.84 20.29 -2.32
CA GLU A 162 0.94 21.46 -1.45
C GLU A 162 1.58 21.16 -0.09
N SER A 163 1.43 19.93 0.41
CA SER A 163 2.04 19.45 1.65
C SER A 163 3.47 18.91 1.50
N ASN A 164 4.11 19.12 0.34
CA ASN A 164 5.41 18.54 -0.02
C ASN A 164 5.46 16.99 -0.03
N THR A 165 4.31 16.33 -0.16
CA THR A 165 4.23 14.91 -0.48
C THR A 165 4.22 14.72 -2.00
N SER A 166 4.07 13.49 -2.47
CA SER A 166 4.11 13.19 -3.90
C SER A 166 2.95 12.31 -4.33
N THR A 167 2.39 12.64 -5.48
CA THR A 167 1.60 11.73 -6.29
C THR A 167 2.43 11.23 -7.47
N TYR A 168 1.95 10.22 -8.17
CA TYR A 168 2.58 9.72 -9.39
C TYR A 168 1.54 9.45 -10.49
N VAL A 169 2.00 9.52 -11.74
CA VAL A 169 1.32 8.99 -12.93
C VAL A 169 2.38 8.28 -13.76
N ASP A 170 2.11 7.07 -14.22
CA ASP A 170 3.05 6.31 -15.04
C ASP A 170 2.59 6.16 -16.49
N ASN A 171 3.48 5.63 -17.35
CA ASN A 171 3.19 5.39 -18.77
C ASN A 171 2.27 4.19 -19.02
N LEU A 172 1.87 3.46 -17.98
CA LEU A 172 0.85 2.42 -18.06
C LEU A 172 -0.56 2.96 -17.75
N GLY A 173 -0.66 4.28 -17.44
CA GLY A 173 -1.91 4.97 -17.11
C GLY A 173 -2.31 4.84 -15.65
N GLU A 174 -1.48 4.26 -14.79
CA GLU A 174 -1.75 4.18 -13.37
C GLU A 174 -1.33 5.45 -12.64
N SER A 175 -2.07 5.80 -11.59
CA SER A 175 -1.80 6.99 -10.78
C SER A 175 -2.13 6.73 -9.30
N GLY A 176 -1.51 7.50 -8.41
CA GLY A 176 -1.76 7.37 -6.98
C GLY A 176 -0.83 8.24 -6.14
N ASN A 177 -0.80 7.94 -4.83
CA ASN A 177 0.14 8.57 -3.93
C ASN A 177 1.41 7.72 -3.81
N VAL A 178 2.55 8.39 -3.68
CA VAL A 178 3.81 7.71 -3.38
C VAL A 178 3.75 7.18 -1.95
N CYS A 179 4.14 5.93 -1.76
CA CYS A 179 4.22 5.32 -0.44
C CYS A 179 5.25 6.03 0.44
N THR A 180 4.85 6.39 1.65
CA THR A 180 5.72 7.03 2.65
C THR A 180 5.52 6.44 4.04
N ARG A 181 4.99 5.22 4.12
CA ARG A 181 4.75 4.53 5.39
C ARG A 181 6.04 3.94 5.91
N SER A 182 6.39 4.32 7.11
CA SER A 182 7.55 3.78 7.83
C SER A 182 7.34 4.02 9.31
N PRO A 183 7.96 3.24 10.21
CA PRO A 183 8.07 3.61 11.61
C PRO A 183 8.72 4.98 11.82
N TYR A 184 9.33 5.56 10.76
CA TYR A 184 9.95 6.89 10.76
C TYR A 184 9.43 7.77 9.61
N PRO A 185 8.12 8.04 9.51
CA PRO A 185 7.56 8.79 8.40
C PRO A 185 8.13 10.22 8.39
N LEU A 186 8.67 10.65 7.25
CA LEU A 186 9.00 12.05 7.04
C LEU A 186 7.77 12.82 6.60
N LYS A 187 7.67 14.08 7.02
CA LYS A 187 6.57 14.95 6.64
C LYS A 187 6.58 15.33 5.15
N ALA A 188 7.76 15.29 4.51
CA ALA A 188 7.93 15.64 3.10
C ALA A 188 8.61 14.46 2.37
N SER A 189 7.95 13.91 1.37
CA SER A 189 8.46 12.82 0.51
C SER A 189 8.98 13.31 -0.83
N TYR A 190 8.67 14.55 -1.22
CA TYR A 190 9.18 15.14 -2.45
C TYR A 190 10.61 15.66 -2.23
N PRO A 191 11.55 15.40 -3.16
CA PRO A 191 12.95 15.81 -2.98
C PRO A 191 13.07 17.32 -2.83
N THR A 192 13.89 17.76 -1.85
CA THR A 192 14.24 19.16 -1.63
C THR A 192 15.73 19.42 -1.80
N VAL A 193 16.52 18.37 -2.02
CA VAL A 193 17.98 18.43 -2.21
C VAL A 193 18.28 18.31 -3.70
N ASN A 194 18.97 19.30 -4.26
CA ASN A 194 19.35 19.39 -5.67
C ASN A 194 18.18 19.29 -6.68
N PHE A 195 16.97 19.70 -6.26
CA PHE A 195 15.80 19.66 -7.10
C PHE A 195 14.78 20.74 -6.71
N ASP A 196 14.48 21.67 -7.62
CA ASP A 196 13.60 22.82 -7.37
C ASP A 196 12.27 22.75 -8.14
N GLU A 197 12.08 21.76 -9.01
CA GLU A 197 10.88 21.63 -9.83
C GLU A 197 9.73 20.94 -9.07
N ASN A 198 8.50 21.20 -9.48
CA ASN A 198 7.30 20.60 -8.90
C ASN A 198 6.89 19.29 -9.56
N SER A 199 7.59 18.88 -10.61
CA SER A 199 7.33 17.67 -11.38
C SER A 199 8.65 17.01 -11.76
N LEU A 200 8.70 15.69 -11.64
CA LEU A 200 9.88 14.88 -11.90
C LEU A 200 9.48 13.64 -12.69
N THR A 201 9.98 13.51 -13.94
CA THR A 201 9.79 12.29 -14.71
C THR A 201 11.07 11.46 -14.73
N LEU A 202 10.95 10.20 -14.32
CA LEU A 202 12.04 9.23 -14.28
C LEU A 202 11.68 8.03 -15.15
N SER A 203 12.68 7.49 -15.87
CA SER A 203 12.51 6.36 -16.78
C SER A 203 13.63 5.34 -16.56
N GLY A 204 13.34 4.07 -16.86
CA GLY A 204 14.29 2.98 -16.74
C GLY A 204 13.63 1.61 -16.90
N ILE A 205 14.33 0.58 -16.47
CA ILE A 205 13.82 -0.79 -16.44
C ILE A 205 13.17 -1.03 -15.11
N LEU A 206 11.87 -1.35 -15.08
CA LEU A 206 11.13 -1.69 -13.88
C LEU A 206 11.10 -3.22 -13.75
N LEU A 207 11.72 -3.76 -12.71
CA LEU A 207 11.73 -5.20 -12.45
C LEU A 207 10.40 -5.68 -11.87
N ARG A 208 9.82 -4.91 -10.96
CA ARG A 208 8.54 -5.23 -10.34
C ARG A 208 7.82 -3.99 -9.83
N LYS A 209 6.49 -3.97 -10.03
CA LYS A 209 5.58 -3.00 -9.43
C LYS A 209 4.55 -3.70 -8.56
N ASN A 210 4.44 -3.29 -7.29
CA ASN A 210 3.34 -3.70 -6.41
C ASN A 210 3.10 -2.63 -5.34
N LEU A 211 2.06 -1.81 -5.54
CA LEU A 211 1.69 -0.71 -4.65
C LEU A 211 0.55 -1.05 -3.70
N THR A 212 0.04 -2.29 -3.72
CA THR A 212 -0.85 -2.79 -2.67
C THR A 212 -0.04 -3.02 -1.40
N PRO A 213 -0.30 -2.31 -0.30
CA PRO A 213 0.55 -2.38 0.88
C PRO A 213 0.60 -3.77 1.49
N SER A 214 1.79 -4.37 1.56
CA SER A 214 2.00 -5.65 2.25
C SER A 214 3.46 -5.83 2.64
N THR A 215 3.71 -6.33 3.84
CA THR A 215 5.05 -6.71 4.28
C THR A 215 5.61 -7.93 3.53
N ALA A 216 4.76 -8.66 2.82
CA ALA A 216 5.16 -9.76 1.95
C ALA A 216 5.64 -9.30 0.57
N ASN A 217 5.43 -8.02 0.21
CA ASN A 217 5.88 -7.51 -1.07
C ASN A 217 7.40 -7.43 -1.12
N GLY A 218 7.95 -7.99 -2.17
CA GLY A 218 9.38 -8.00 -2.41
C GLY A 218 9.69 -8.69 -3.73
N ILE A 219 10.96 -8.72 -4.06
CA ILE A 219 11.50 -9.43 -5.21
C ILE A 219 12.75 -10.18 -4.74
N ILE A 220 12.93 -11.39 -5.18
CA ILE A 220 14.15 -12.18 -4.92
C ILE A 220 14.99 -12.12 -6.17
N THR A 221 16.23 -11.64 -6.03
CA THR A 221 17.20 -11.57 -7.11
C THR A 221 18.36 -12.52 -6.82
N SER A 222 19.08 -12.92 -7.87
CA SER A 222 20.22 -13.82 -7.76
C SER A 222 21.54 -13.08 -7.95
N PHE A 223 21.67 -12.25 -8.98
CA PHE A 223 22.87 -11.48 -9.31
C PHE A 223 22.54 -10.22 -10.12
N GLY A 224 23.49 -9.27 -10.14
CA GLY A 224 23.45 -8.09 -11.02
C GLY A 224 22.63 -6.93 -10.48
N TYR A 225 22.48 -6.83 -9.15
CA TYR A 225 21.78 -5.71 -8.51
C TYR A 225 22.54 -5.21 -7.28
N VAL A 226 22.40 -3.93 -7.01
CA VAL A 226 22.80 -3.32 -5.74
C VAL A 226 21.69 -3.51 -4.72
N ASP A 227 22.03 -3.59 -3.44
CA ASP A 227 21.06 -3.67 -2.35
C ASP A 227 20.12 -4.88 -2.41
N ALA A 228 20.67 -5.99 -2.84
CA ALA A 228 19.95 -7.23 -3.14
C ALA A 228 20.57 -8.47 -2.50
N LEU A 229 21.28 -8.29 -1.38
CA LEU A 229 21.95 -9.37 -0.67
C LEU A 229 20.93 -10.43 -0.22
N SER A 230 21.13 -11.66 -0.68
CA SER A 230 20.38 -12.80 -0.21
C SER A 230 21.31 -13.99 0.03
N TRP A 231 21.51 -14.33 1.28
CA TRP A 231 22.23 -15.54 1.65
C TRP A 231 21.35 -16.43 2.53
N LYS A 232 21.43 -17.75 2.30
CA LYS A 232 20.73 -18.79 3.06
C LYS A 232 19.19 -18.85 2.91
N MET A 233 18.65 -18.56 1.77
CA MET A 233 17.25 -18.91 1.48
C MET A 233 17.23 -20.13 0.55
N SER A 234 16.44 -21.13 0.88
CA SER A 234 16.26 -22.35 0.05
C SER A 234 15.68 -22.06 -1.33
N ASP A 235 15.10 -20.85 -1.50
CA ASP A 235 14.29 -20.49 -2.66
C ASP A 235 14.97 -19.44 -3.55
N ILE A 236 16.27 -19.16 -3.32
CA ILE A 236 17.03 -18.19 -4.14
C ILE A 236 17.40 -18.83 -5.47
N PRO A 237 17.17 -18.15 -6.60
CA PRO A 237 17.72 -18.54 -7.87
C PRO A 237 19.24 -18.67 -7.79
N VAL A 238 19.79 -19.65 -8.45
CA VAL A 238 21.21 -19.98 -8.36
C VAL A 238 22.05 -18.87 -9.01
N ASN A 239 23.08 -18.37 -8.29
CA ASN A 239 24.00 -17.37 -8.81
C ASN A 239 25.19 -18.05 -9.50
N PRO A 240 25.41 -17.84 -10.82
CA PRO A 240 26.54 -18.44 -11.55
C PRO A 240 27.90 -17.79 -11.25
N TYR A 241 27.95 -16.65 -10.58
CA TYR A 241 29.13 -15.80 -10.41
C TYR A 241 29.73 -15.86 -8.99
N VAL A 242 29.54 -16.98 -8.29
CA VAL A 242 30.08 -17.22 -6.94
C VAL A 242 30.49 -18.67 -6.77
N GLU A 243 31.46 -18.92 -5.86
CA GLU A 243 32.00 -20.27 -5.60
C GLU A 243 30.92 -21.27 -5.14
N ASN A 244 29.99 -20.83 -4.32
CA ASN A 244 28.86 -21.64 -3.92
C ASN A 244 27.53 -20.95 -4.27
N PRO A 245 26.95 -21.26 -5.44
CA PRO A 245 25.77 -20.58 -5.95
C PRO A 245 24.56 -20.60 -5.02
N GLN A 246 24.48 -21.54 -4.08
CA GLN A 246 23.36 -21.67 -3.14
C GLN A 246 23.63 -20.98 -1.78
N GLN A 247 24.83 -20.47 -1.54
CA GLN A 247 25.21 -19.96 -0.23
C GLN A 247 25.70 -18.51 -0.22
N ASN A 248 26.20 -17.99 -1.35
CA ASN A 248 26.95 -16.73 -1.38
C ASN A 248 26.55 -15.84 -2.56
N ALA A 249 25.31 -15.35 -2.58
CA ALA A 249 25.08 -14.16 -3.35
C ALA A 249 25.79 -13.00 -2.63
N LYS A 250 26.86 -12.45 -3.22
CA LYS A 250 27.47 -11.22 -2.75
C LYS A 250 26.76 -10.06 -3.39
N ASP A 251 26.34 -9.13 -2.55
CA ASP A 251 25.70 -7.91 -2.96
C ASP A 251 26.59 -7.10 -3.90
N GLY A 252 26.00 -6.62 -4.99
CA GLY A 252 26.55 -5.60 -5.85
C GLY A 252 27.81 -5.98 -6.62
N GLN A 253 27.97 -7.23 -7.05
CA GLN A 253 29.04 -7.66 -7.98
C GLN A 253 28.59 -7.49 -9.42
N PHE A 254 29.44 -6.90 -10.27
CA PHE A 254 29.11 -6.57 -11.66
C PHE A 254 30.23 -6.92 -12.62
N ASP A 255 29.84 -7.52 -13.73
CA ASP A 255 30.65 -7.84 -14.88
C ASP A 255 30.19 -6.95 -16.05
N ILE A 256 31.10 -6.25 -16.68
CA ILE A 256 30.82 -5.35 -17.82
C ILE A 256 30.30 -6.15 -19.02
N SER A 257 30.62 -7.44 -19.12
CA SER A 257 30.11 -8.35 -20.18
C SER A 257 28.59 -8.56 -20.11
N TRP A 258 27.92 -8.18 -19.01
CA TRP A 258 26.45 -8.21 -18.94
C TRP A 258 25.79 -7.00 -19.63
N ALA A 259 26.55 -6.13 -20.25
CA ALA A 259 26.03 -4.94 -20.92
C ALA A 259 25.07 -5.29 -22.07
N VAL A 260 23.93 -4.62 -22.06
CA VAL A 260 22.89 -4.77 -23.08
C VAL A 260 22.35 -3.41 -23.51
N ASP A 261 21.86 -3.34 -24.74
CA ASP A 261 21.16 -2.16 -25.23
C ASP A 261 19.71 -2.07 -24.71
N GLU A 262 18.98 -1.05 -25.12
CA GLU A 262 17.57 -0.83 -24.77
C GLU A 262 16.59 -1.94 -25.21
N SER A 263 17.02 -2.75 -26.19
CA SER A 263 16.28 -3.92 -26.67
C SER A 263 16.60 -5.20 -25.86
N GLY A 264 17.60 -5.12 -24.96
CA GLY A 264 18.11 -6.26 -24.21
C GLY A 264 19.12 -7.11 -24.96
N MET A 265 19.69 -6.58 -26.04
CA MET A 265 20.67 -7.26 -26.86
C MET A 265 22.09 -7.04 -26.32
N PRO A 266 22.98 -8.06 -26.34
CA PRO A 266 24.33 -7.94 -25.85
C PRO A 266 25.13 -6.84 -26.55
N VAL A 267 25.89 -6.08 -25.76
CA VAL A 267 26.81 -5.05 -26.25
C VAL A 267 28.20 -5.33 -25.67
N HIS A 268 29.20 -5.42 -26.53
CA HIS A 268 30.57 -5.59 -26.09
C HIS A 268 31.20 -4.24 -25.74
N LEU A 269 31.72 -4.12 -24.52
CA LEU A 269 32.45 -2.96 -24.01
C LEU A 269 33.79 -3.43 -23.44
N ASP A 270 34.89 -2.87 -23.92
CA ASP A 270 36.23 -3.19 -23.42
C ASP A 270 36.51 -2.55 -22.05
N TRP A 271 35.81 -1.46 -21.75
CA TRP A 271 35.97 -0.70 -20.51
C TRP A 271 34.77 0.22 -20.28
N VAL A 272 34.62 0.70 -19.05
CA VAL A 272 33.65 1.73 -18.68
C VAL A 272 34.30 2.83 -17.83
N LYS A 273 33.73 4.03 -17.86
CA LYS A 273 34.17 5.17 -17.05
C LYS A 273 33.09 5.70 -16.13
N TYR A 274 31.86 5.45 -16.48
CA TYR A 274 30.70 5.91 -15.72
C TYR A 274 29.83 4.73 -15.34
N VAL A 275 29.34 4.78 -14.11
CA VAL A 275 28.38 3.80 -13.60
C VAL A 275 27.20 4.56 -13.01
N LYS A 276 25.98 4.19 -13.41
CA LYS A 276 24.74 4.71 -12.84
C LYS A 276 24.02 3.59 -12.08
N VAL A 277 23.66 3.87 -10.84
CA VAL A 277 22.75 3.01 -10.04
C VAL A 277 21.40 3.67 -9.98
N GLN A 278 20.36 2.88 -10.19
CA GLN A 278 18.98 3.37 -10.24
C GLN A 278 18.04 2.39 -9.54
N THR A 279 17.15 2.88 -8.67
CA THR A 279 16.10 2.05 -8.05
C THR A 279 15.25 1.38 -9.13
N ALA A 280 15.20 0.05 -9.11
CA ALA A 280 14.58 -0.76 -10.17
C ALA A 280 13.18 -1.28 -9.81
N THR A 281 12.66 -0.99 -8.63
CA THR A 281 11.35 -1.45 -8.15
C THR A 281 10.45 -0.29 -7.78
N PHE A 282 9.14 -0.52 -7.88
CA PHE A 282 8.12 0.40 -7.40
C PHE A 282 7.16 -0.39 -6.50
N ILE A 283 7.56 -0.58 -5.24
CA ILE A 283 6.92 -1.50 -4.31
C ILE A 283 6.57 -0.80 -3.00
N ASP A 284 5.35 -1.06 -2.50
CA ASP A 284 4.92 -0.71 -1.15
C ASP A 284 5.10 -1.93 -0.22
N GLY A 285 6.08 -1.85 0.68
CA GLY A 285 6.41 -2.87 1.68
C GLY A 285 5.53 -2.82 2.93
N GLY A 286 4.35 -2.20 2.86
CA GLY A 286 3.42 -2.09 3.98
C GLY A 286 3.99 -1.23 5.11
N VAL A 287 4.12 -1.79 6.31
CA VAL A 287 4.67 -1.06 7.47
C VAL A 287 6.14 -0.66 7.30
N PHE A 288 6.86 -1.26 6.37
CA PHE A 288 8.25 -0.88 6.05
C PHE A 288 8.35 0.30 5.09
N GLY A 289 7.25 0.65 4.42
CA GLY A 289 7.18 1.76 3.45
C GLY A 289 7.60 1.37 2.05
N GLU A 290 8.18 2.29 1.30
CA GLU A 290 8.70 2.02 -0.04
C GLU A 290 9.92 1.10 0.00
N LYS A 291 10.17 0.44 -1.15
CA LYS A 291 11.40 -0.26 -1.45
C LYS A 291 12.29 0.66 -2.26
N SER A 292 13.30 1.22 -1.59
CA SER A 292 14.24 2.19 -2.17
C SER A 292 15.65 1.65 -2.09
N THR A 293 16.36 1.68 -3.21
CA THR A 293 17.76 1.23 -3.24
C THR A 293 18.64 2.12 -2.38
N GLU A 294 19.38 1.52 -1.49
CA GLU A 294 20.38 2.17 -0.66
C GLU A 294 21.80 1.82 -1.12
N ILE A 295 22.69 2.82 -1.04
CA ILE A 295 24.09 2.71 -1.48
C ILE A 295 25.01 3.02 -0.33
N ASN A 296 26.00 2.15 -0.10
CA ASN A 296 27.05 2.34 0.92
C ASN A 296 28.39 2.77 0.34
N GLY A 297 28.67 2.45 -0.93
CA GLY A 297 29.90 2.82 -1.60
C GLY A 297 30.16 2.03 -2.88
N VAL A 298 31.20 2.44 -3.60
CA VAL A 298 31.65 1.80 -4.83
C VAL A 298 33.08 1.31 -4.60
N ASN A 299 33.33 0.04 -4.91
CA ASN A 299 34.61 -0.60 -4.79
C ASN A 299 34.95 -1.35 -6.08
N LEU A 300 36.23 -1.50 -6.36
CA LEU A 300 36.72 -2.38 -7.41
C LEU A 300 36.93 -3.78 -6.87
N ALA A 301 36.57 -4.76 -7.67
CA ALA A 301 36.38 -6.10 -7.14
C ALA A 301 37.60 -6.99 -7.24
N CYS A 302 38.54 -6.78 -8.14
CA CYS A 302 39.46 -7.87 -8.44
C CYS A 302 40.93 -7.45 -8.48
N ASP A 303 41.77 -8.19 -7.70
CA ASP A 303 43.24 -8.09 -7.69
C ASP A 303 43.92 -9.37 -8.19
N GLU A 304 43.15 -10.41 -8.58
CA GLU A 304 43.72 -11.71 -8.89
C GLU A 304 43.51 -12.08 -10.36
N ASP A 305 44.60 -12.45 -11.00
CA ASP A 305 44.61 -12.98 -12.36
C ASP A 305 44.15 -14.45 -12.35
N PHE A 306 42.95 -14.71 -12.80
CA PHE A 306 42.42 -16.04 -13.03
C PHE A 306 42.66 -16.48 -14.48
N THR A 307 42.89 -17.77 -14.69
CA THR A 307 42.94 -18.36 -16.02
C THR A 307 41.52 -18.52 -16.51
N ASN A 308 41.19 -17.94 -17.65
CA ASN A 308 39.86 -18.11 -18.25
C ASN A 308 39.83 -19.46 -19.00
N ASP A 309 39.32 -20.48 -18.36
CA ASP A 309 39.10 -21.80 -18.94
C ASP A 309 37.73 -21.83 -19.63
N LYS A 310 37.66 -21.33 -20.87
CA LYS A 310 36.41 -21.40 -21.67
C LYS A 310 36.21 -22.83 -22.18
N SER A 311 35.00 -23.36 -21.95
CA SER A 311 34.59 -24.65 -22.53
C SER A 311 34.17 -24.53 -23.99
N ASP A 312 34.31 -25.61 -24.73
CA ASP A 312 33.63 -25.78 -26.01
C ASP A 312 32.12 -25.89 -25.74
N VAL A 313 31.33 -24.91 -26.16
CA VAL A 313 29.88 -24.86 -25.95
C VAL A 313 29.17 -25.19 -27.24
N ALA A 314 28.27 -26.18 -27.18
CA ALA A 314 27.36 -26.49 -28.28
C ALA A 314 25.90 -26.26 -27.80
N ILE A 315 25.18 -25.39 -28.48
CA ILE A 315 23.76 -25.16 -28.20
C ILE A 315 22.94 -25.66 -29.38
N THR A 316 21.91 -26.43 -29.08
CA THR A 316 20.91 -26.87 -30.08
C THR A 316 19.55 -26.32 -29.68
N VAL A 317 18.77 -25.94 -30.70
CA VAL A 317 17.37 -25.55 -30.55
C VAL A 317 16.51 -26.40 -31.46
N ASN A 318 15.52 -27.09 -30.89
CA ASN A 318 14.69 -28.08 -31.57
C ASN A 318 15.54 -29.09 -32.35
N GLY A 319 16.65 -29.56 -31.74
CA GLY A 319 17.59 -30.53 -32.29
C GLY A 319 18.52 -30.01 -33.38
N LYS A 320 18.49 -28.72 -33.71
CA LYS A 320 19.39 -28.09 -34.68
C LYS A 320 20.47 -27.29 -33.97
N LYS A 321 21.72 -27.46 -34.39
CA LYS A 321 22.83 -26.67 -33.87
C LYS A 321 22.64 -25.18 -34.21
N VAL A 322 22.89 -24.33 -33.21
CA VAL A 322 22.85 -22.88 -33.35
C VAL A 322 24.25 -22.36 -33.69
N GLU A 323 24.33 -21.50 -34.66
CA GLU A 323 25.54 -20.72 -34.98
C GLU A 323 25.37 -19.30 -34.45
N PHE A 324 26.36 -18.80 -33.72
CA PHE A 324 26.35 -17.49 -33.06
C PHE A 324 27.24 -16.49 -33.80
N ASP A 325 26.90 -15.21 -33.73
CA ASP A 325 27.76 -14.12 -34.16
C ASP A 325 28.91 -13.87 -33.14
N SER A 326 29.71 -12.82 -33.41
CA SER A 326 30.84 -12.43 -32.56
C SER A 326 30.43 -11.97 -31.15
N ASN A 327 29.18 -11.64 -30.94
CA ASN A 327 28.62 -11.23 -29.64
C ASN A 327 27.88 -12.38 -28.93
N ASN A 328 28.08 -13.63 -29.37
CA ASN A 328 27.33 -14.79 -28.88
C ASN A 328 25.82 -14.64 -29.00
N PHE A 329 25.36 -13.94 -30.03
CA PHE A 329 23.94 -13.74 -30.31
C PHE A 329 23.51 -14.57 -31.52
N ALA A 330 22.32 -15.19 -31.44
CA ALA A 330 21.70 -15.88 -32.56
C ALA A 330 20.22 -15.55 -32.67
N LYS A 331 19.79 -15.08 -33.86
CA LYS A 331 18.38 -14.95 -34.17
C LYS A 331 17.89 -16.23 -34.86
N LEU A 332 16.82 -16.79 -34.37
CA LEU A 332 16.28 -18.08 -34.80
C LEU A 332 14.91 -17.88 -35.46
N ASP A 333 14.78 -18.30 -36.72
CA ASP A 333 13.56 -18.20 -37.51
C ASP A 333 12.90 -19.56 -37.69
N ASN A 334 11.56 -19.60 -37.80
CA ASN A 334 10.77 -20.79 -38.16
C ASN A 334 10.85 -21.97 -37.16
N LEU A 335 10.87 -21.68 -35.87
CA LEU A 335 10.98 -22.71 -34.84
C LEU A 335 9.69 -23.53 -34.57
N GLY A 336 8.54 -23.14 -35.12
CA GLY A 336 7.26 -23.81 -34.87
C GLY A 336 6.73 -23.58 -33.46
N LYS A 337 5.90 -24.48 -32.95
CA LYS A 337 5.38 -24.40 -31.57
C LYS A 337 6.38 -24.99 -30.58
N GLY A 338 6.73 -24.18 -29.58
CA GLY A 338 7.67 -24.57 -28.52
C GLY A 338 9.14 -24.48 -28.96
N VAL A 339 9.99 -24.23 -27.99
CA VAL A 339 11.42 -24.09 -28.14
C VAL A 339 12.10 -25.04 -27.17
N ASP A 340 12.75 -26.09 -27.70
CA ASP A 340 13.55 -27.04 -26.92
C ASP A 340 15.02 -26.66 -27.06
N ILE A 341 15.62 -26.19 -25.96
CA ILE A 341 17.02 -25.75 -25.90
C ILE A 341 17.82 -26.79 -25.15
N LYS A 342 18.91 -27.27 -25.78
CA LYS A 342 19.89 -28.16 -25.15
C LYS A 342 21.29 -27.60 -25.31
N VAL A 343 22.01 -27.57 -24.20
CA VAL A 343 23.38 -27.05 -24.09
C VAL A 343 24.30 -28.23 -23.75
N THR A 344 25.43 -28.31 -24.41
CA THR A 344 26.51 -29.27 -24.11
C THR A 344 27.78 -28.47 -23.87
N ALA A 345 28.33 -28.58 -22.65
CA ALA A 345 29.58 -27.94 -22.26
C ALA A 345 30.27 -28.84 -21.21
N GLU A 346 31.51 -29.24 -21.48
CA GLU A 346 32.23 -30.13 -20.56
C GLU A 346 32.70 -29.39 -19.31
N ASN A 347 32.60 -30.03 -18.16
CA ASN A 347 33.05 -29.50 -16.85
C ASN A 347 32.51 -28.11 -16.49
N SER A 348 31.32 -27.76 -16.94
CA SER A 348 30.73 -26.45 -16.78
C SER A 348 29.38 -26.52 -16.09
N ASN A 349 29.01 -25.41 -15.42
CA ASN A 349 27.66 -25.19 -14.93
C ASN A 349 26.88 -24.41 -15.99
N VAL A 350 25.75 -24.94 -16.41
CA VAL A 350 24.88 -24.33 -17.42
C VAL A 350 23.63 -23.75 -16.75
N TYR A 351 23.24 -22.54 -17.18
CA TYR A 351 22.03 -21.86 -16.71
C TYR A 351 21.24 -21.37 -17.92
N ILE A 352 19.94 -21.71 -17.97
CA ILE A 352 19.02 -21.24 -19.01
C ILE A 352 17.94 -20.40 -18.33
N ASN A 353 17.88 -19.09 -18.59
CA ASN A 353 17.05 -18.12 -17.89
C ASN A 353 17.06 -18.39 -16.36
N ASN A 354 18.20 -18.22 -15.73
CA ASN A 354 18.46 -18.36 -14.28
C ASN A 354 18.21 -19.77 -13.68
N GLU A 355 17.75 -20.74 -14.44
CA GLU A 355 17.62 -22.12 -13.98
C GLU A 355 18.89 -22.90 -14.31
N ARG A 356 19.48 -23.56 -13.31
CA ARG A 356 20.64 -24.44 -13.51
C ARG A 356 20.18 -25.73 -14.19
N THR A 357 20.29 -25.77 -15.49
CA THR A 357 19.89 -26.90 -16.32
C THR A 357 20.63 -26.89 -17.66
N GLU A 358 20.91 -28.05 -18.22
CA GLU A 358 21.47 -28.22 -19.58
C GLU A 358 20.38 -28.34 -20.64
N GLU A 359 19.12 -28.49 -20.25
CA GLU A 359 17.99 -28.65 -21.16
C GLU A 359 16.76 -27.95 -20.62
N LYS A 360 16.11 -27.12 -21.43
CA LYS A 360 14.88 -26.42 -21.08
C LYS A 360 13.96 -26.28 -22.27
N MET A 361 12.70 -26.67 -22.05
CA MET A 361 11.63 -26.50 -23.03
C MET A 361 10.78 -25.27 -22.65
N PHE A 362 10.55 -24.42 -23.61
CA PHE A 362 9.59 -23.33 -23.52
C PHE A 362 8.39 -23.66 -24.41
N ALA A 363 7.21 -23.78 -23.83
CA ALA A 363 5.97 -24.02 -24.57
C ALA A 363 5.57 -22.80 -25.42
N GLU A 364 5.97 -21.62 -24.99
CA GLU A 364 5.75 -20.33 -25.63
C GLU A 364 7.05 -19.52 -25.55
N ALA A 365 7.21 -18.50 -26.42
CA ALA A 365 8.33 -17.58 -26.31
C ALA A 365 8.28 -16.85 -24.96
N PRO A 366 9.41 -16.67 -24.25
CA PRO A 366 9.49 -15.71 -23.16
C PRO A 366 8.98 -14.34 -23.57
N ALA A 367 8.52 -13.53 -22.62
CA ALA A 367 7.84 -12.25 -22.92
C ALA A 367 8.61 -11.32 -23.87
N LYS A 368 9.95 -11.34 -23.81
CA LYS A 368 10.81 -10.59 -24.75
C LYS A 368 11.24 -11.36 -25.99
N GLY A 369 10.88 -12.63 -26.07
CA GLY A 369 11.40 -13.52 -27.13
C GLY A 369 12.88 -13.84 -27.01
N LEU A 370 13.52 -13.49 -25.89
CA LEU A 370 14.96 -13.69 -25.65
C LEU A 370 15.18 -14.79 -24.60
N VAL A 371 16.15 -15.67 -24.87
CA VAL A 371 16.62 -16.66 -23.91
C VAL A 371 18.11 -16.48 -23.69
N ARG A 372 18.50 -16.28 -22.44
CA ARG A 372 19.90 -16.16 -22.03
C ARG A 372 20.41 -17.52 -21.56
N VAL A 373 21.55 -17.95 -22.11
CA VAL A 373 22.29 -19.13 -21.66
C VAL A 373 23.62 -18.66 -21.08
N ILE A 374 23.93 -19.05 -19.84
CA ILE A 374 25.17 -18.76 -19.16
C ILE A 374 25.90 -20.09 -18.95
N VAL A 375 27.16 -20.16 -19.37
CA VAL A 375 28.03 -21.32 -19.18
C VAL A 375 29.23 -20.90 -18.34
N GLN A 376 29.28 -21.35 -17.08
CA GLN A 376 30.34 -21.06 -16.14
C GLN A 376 31.31 -22.23 -16.02
N THR A 377 32.56 -22.02 -16.38
CA THR A 377 33.64 -23.00 -16.29
C THR A 377 34.68 -22.53 -15.27
N GLY A 378 34.75 -23.19 -14.12
CA GLY A 378 35.69 -22.80 -13.07
C GLY A 378 35.40 -21.42 -12.46
N ASP A 379 36.47 -20.66 -12.19
CA ASP A 379 36.44 -19.35 -11.51
C ASP A 379 36.63 -18.16 -12.47
N GLY A 380 36.71 -18.42 -13.79
CA GLY A 380 36.87 -17.38 -14.80
C GLY A 380 35.55 -16.75 -15.24
N GLU A 381 35.64 -15.88 -16.24
CA GLU A 381 34.46 -15.23 -16.82
C GLU A 381 33.52 -16.25 -17.45
N ALA A 382 32.21 -16.10 -17.19
CA ALA A 382 31.18 -16.91 -17.80
C ALA A 382 31.01 -16.63 -19.29
N GLN A 383 30.75 -17.68 -20.09
CA GLN A 383 30.34 -17.50 -21.48
C GLN A 383 28.81 -17.25 -21.51
N ILE A 384 28.39 -16.11 -22.06
CA ILE A 384 26.99 -15.71 -22.18
C ILE A 384 26.56 -15.83 -23.63
N PHE A 385 25.45 -16.54 -23.87
CA PHE A 385 24.84 -16.67 -25.19
C PHE A 385 23.40 -16.15 -25.12
N MET A 386 23.00 -15.43 -26.16
CA MET A 386 21.64 -14.91 -26.28
C MET A 386 20.95 -15.46 -27.53
N LEU A 387 19.76 -16.01 -27.35
CA LEU A 387 18.93 -16.55 -28.41
C LEU A 387 17.69 -15.67 -28.58
N ASP A 388 17.50 -15.06 -29.77
CA ASP A 388 16.23 -14.42 -30.13
C ASP A 388 15.32 -15.50 -30.76
N VAL A 389 14.31 -15.87 -30.01
CA VAL A 389 13.29 -16.84 -30.42
C VAL A 389 11.93 -16.17 -30.72
N SER A 390 11.88 -14.83 -30.72
CA SER A 390 10.65 -14.05 -30.82
C SER A 390 9.90 -14.21 -32.13
N SER A 391 10.62 -14.41 -33.23
CA SER A 391 10.05 -14.60 -34.59
C SER A 391 9.61 -16.04 -34.87
N ALA A 392 9.86 -16.96 -33.97
CA ALA A 392 9.78 -18.38 -34.21
C ALA A 392 8.47 -19.02 -33.77
N LEU A 393 7.73 -18.40 -32.87
CA LEU A 393 6.49 -18.95 -32.35
C LEU A 393 5.30 -18.29 -33.02
N PRO A 394 4.35 -19.08 -33.58
CA PRO A 394 3.10 -18.52 -34.07
C PRO A 394 2.41 -17.80 -32.90
N GLU A 395 1.85 -16.63 -33.18
CA GLU A 395 1.00 -15.93 -32.22
C GLU A 395 -0.10 -16.86 -31.74
N SER A 396 -0.14 -17.14 -30.44
CA SER A 396 -1.29 -17.80 -29.86
C SER A 396 -2.47 -16.83 -29.94
N GLU A 397 -3.62 -17.31 -30.44
CA GLU A 397 -4.86 -16.55 -30.42
C GLU A 397 -5.19 -16.21 -28.96
N LEU A 398 -5.48 -14.94 -28.66
CA LEU A 398 -5.90 -14.54 -27.34
C LEU A 398 -7.25 -15.20 -27.00
N LYS A 399 -7.30 -15.92 -25.87
CA LYS A 399 -8.49 -16.61 -25.37
C LYS A 399 -8.68 -16.32 -23.90
N LEU A 400 -9.94 -16.22 -23.51
CA LEU A 400 -10.32 -16.11 -22.10
C LEU A 400 -10.80 -17.45 -21.54
N SER A 401 -10.70 -17.63 -20.23
CA SER A 401 -11.22 -18.80 -19.52
C SER A 401 -12.73 -18.99 -19.70
N TYR A 402 -13.46 -17.92 -19.96
CA TYR A 402 -14.90 -17.90 -20.19
C TYR A 402 -15.25 -16.89 -21.28
N SER A 403 -16.20 -17.21 -22.15
CA SER A 403 -16.80 -16.26 -23.11
C SER A 403 -18.07 -15.63 -22.55
N THR A 404 -18.68 -16.24 -21.54
CA THR A 404 -19.85 -15.74 -20.81
C THR A 404 -19.72 -16.07 -19.34
N LEU A 405 -20.22 -15.20 -18.47
CA LEU A 405 -20.30 -15.40 -17.02
C LEU A 405 -21.68 -14.89 -16.53
N GLU A 406 -22.28 -15.66 -15.64
CA GLU A 406 -23.44 -15.21 -14.84
C GLU A 406 -22.98 -15.12 -13.40
N ILE A 407 -23.07 -13.93 -12.80
CA ILE A 407 -22.58 -13.64 -11.46
C ILE A 407 -23.64 -12.84 -10.72
N GLN A 408 -23.90 -13.17 -9.47
CA GLN A 408 -24.82 -12.37 -8.64
C GLN A 408 -24.22 -11.01 -8.31
N LYS A 409 -25.09 -10.01 -8.10
CA LYS A 409 -24.70 -8.67 -7.64
C LYS A 409 -23.83 -8.75 -6.39
N TYR A 410 -22.74 -7.94 -6.35
CA TYR A 410 -21.74 -7.87 -5.27
C TYR A 410 -20.87 -9.12 -5.09
N GLU A 411 -20.80 -9.97 -6.08
CA GLU A 411 -19.84 -11.07 -6.13
C GLU A 411 -18.71 -10.79 -7.12
N SER A 412 -17.75 -11.67 -7.19
CA SER A 412 -16.61 -11.54 -8.10
C SER A 412 -16.22 -12.85 -8.72
N ALA A 413 -15.67 -12.80 -9.93
CA ALA A 413 -15.13 -13.97 -10.62
C ALA A 413 -13.76 -13.63 -11.25
N GLN A 414 -12.89 -14.64 -11.36
CA GLN A 414 -11.60 -14.50 -11.99
C GLN A 414 -11.67 -14.90 -13.46
N LEU A 415 -11.44 -13.94 -14.36
CA LEU A 415 -11.11 -14.22 -15.75
C LEU A 415 -9.60 -14.42 -15.88
N LYS A 416 -9.21 -15.37 -16.73
CA LYS A 416 -7.80 -15.62 -17.09
C LYS A 416 -7.67 -15.54 -18.59
N ALA A 417 -6.64 -14.85 -19.05
CA ALA A 417 -6.19 -14.88 -20.42
C ALA A 417 -5.08 -15.94 -20.59
N ASN A 418 -5.01 -16.56 -21.76
CA ASN A 418 -3.93 -17.49 -22.08
C ASN A 418 -2.63 -16.78 -22.46
N LEU A 419 -2.66 -15.48 -22.71
CA LEU A 419 -1.50 -14.63 -22.99
C LEU A 419 -1.23 -13.73 -21.78
N LYS A 420 0.05 -13.40 -21.54
CA LYS A 420 0.47 -12.49 -20.48
C LYS A 420 0.48 -11.02 -20.97
N GLY A 421 0.46 -10.09 -20.03
CA GLY A 421 0.53 -8.66 -20.31
C GLY A 421 -0.72 -8.09 -20.98
N VAL A 422 -1.86 -8.77 -20.85
CA VAL A 422 -3.13 -8.25 -21.36
C VAL A 422 -3.63 -7.08 -20.50
N THR A 423 -4.25 -6.11 -21.15
CA THR A 423 -5.02 -5.05 -20.48
C THR A 423 -6.50 -5.42 -20.49
N TRP A 424 -7.21 -4.99 -19.47
CA TRP A 424 -8.62 -5.31 -19.28
C TRP A 424 -9.48 -4.05 -19.30
N THR A 425 -10.63 -4.13 -19.94
CA THR A 425 -11.62 -3.04 -19.96
C THR A 425 -13.03 -3.60 -19.83
N SER A 426 -13.94 -2.78 -19.30
CA SER A 426 -15.37 -3.08 -19.25
C SER A 426 -16.15 -2.11 -20.13
N SER A 427 -17.17 -2.60 -20.83
CA SER A 427 -18.07 -1.75 -21.61
C SER A 427 -19.01 -0.93 -20.72
N ASN A 428 -19.20 -1.33 -19.45
CA ASN A 428 -20.03 -0.64 -18.47
C ASN A 428 -19.55 -0.98 -17.04
N GLU A 429 -18.71 -0.09 -16.49
CA GLU A 429 -18.15 -0.26 -15.14
C GLU A 429 -19.20 -0.13 -14.02
N ASP A 430 -20.34 0.49 -14.29
CA ASP A 430 -21.44 0.56 -13.31
C ASP A 430 -22.19 -0.78 -13.17
N VAL A 431 -22.06 -1.67 -14.14
CA VAL A 431 -22.62 -3.04 -14.08
C VAL A 431 -21.55 -4.02 -13.59
N ALA A 432 -20.39 -4.05 -14.25
CA ALA A 432 -19.29 -4.90 -13.88
C ALA A 432 -17.95 -4.21 -14.17
N TYR A 433 -17.09 -4.12 -13.17
CA TYR A 433 -15.74 -3.60 -13.25
C TYR A 433 -14.74 -4.78 -13.33
N VAL A 434 -13.65 -4.61 -14.04
CA VAL A 434 -12.54 -5.56 -14.09
C VAL A 434 -11.24 -4.87 -13.67
N ASP A 435 -10.47 -5.52 -12.80
CA ASP A 435 -9.14 -5.02 -12.42
C ASP A 435 -8.04 -5.49 -13.38
N ASN A 436 -6.82 -5.01 -13.15
CA ASN A 436 -5.67 -5.32 -13.99
C ASN A 436 -5.28 -6.81 -13.98
N ASP A 437 -5.71 -7.57 -12.96
CA ASP A 437 -5.46 -9.01 -12.84
C ASP A 437 -6.59 -9.85 -13.47
N GLY A 438 -7.58 -9.20 -14.09
CA GLY A 438 -8.72 -9.86 -14.72
C GLY A 438 -9.80 -10.31 -13.74
N LYS A 439 -9.80 -9.81 -12.51
CA LYS A 439 -10.87 -10.09 -11.56
C LYS A 439 -12.05 -9.15 -11.80
N VAL A 440 -13.19 -9.74 -12.09
CA VAL A 440 -14.46 -9.05 -12.35
C VAL A 440 -15.22 -8.88 -11.05
N TYR A 441 -15.69 -7.66 -10.78
CA TYR A 441 -16.53 -7.29 -9.64
C TYR A 441 -17.89 -6.79 -10.15
N THR A 442 -18.97 -7.32 -9.62
CA THR A 442 -20.33 -6.97 -10.04
C THR A 442 -20.93 -5.90 -9.13
N ILE A 443 -21.58 -4.89 -9.74
CA ILE A 443 -22.05 -3.69 -9.04
C ILE A 443 -23.55 -3.56 -9.13
N ASN A 444 -24.12 -3.48 -10.34
CA ASN A 444 -25.55 -3.39 -10.59
C ASN A 444 -25.99 -4.49 -11.55
N GLU A 445 -27.27 -4.84 -11.49
CA GLU A 445 -27.89 -5.77 -12.43
C GLU A 445 -27.79 -5.27 -13.87
N GLY A 446 -27.58 -6.19 -14.78
CA GLY A 446 -27.46 -5.87 -16.21
C GLY A 446 -26.40 -6.71 -16.89
N THR A 447 -25.91 -6.22 -18.03
CA THR A 447 -24.87 -6.91 -18.83
C THR A 447 -23.75 -5.95 -19.15
N ALA A 448 -22.51 -6.42 -18.99
CA ALA A 448 -21.30 -5.74 -19.42
C ALA A 448 -20.41 -6.70 -20.20
N THR A 449 -19.68 -6.20 -21.19
CA THR A 449 -18.67 -6.96 -21.90
C THR A 449 -17.31 -6.61 -21.36
N ILE A 450 -16.60 -7.60 -20.83
CA ILE A 450 -15.20 -7.50 -20.41
C ILE A 450 -14.31 -7.88 -21.57
N THR A 451 -13.44 -6.96 -21.98
CA THR A 451 -12.50 -7.14 -23.10
C THR A 451 -11.08 -7.22 -22.57
N ALA A 452 -10.35 -8.27 -22.92
CA ALA A 452 -8.91 -8.35 -22.76
C ALA A 452 -8.24 -7.95 -24.07
N THR A 453 -7.19 -7.16 -24.01
CA THR A 453 -6.38 -6.75 -25.17
C THR A 453 -4.92 -7.15 -24.93
N SER A 454 -4.33 -7.91 -25.84
CA SER A 454 -2.92 -8.28 -25.77
C SER A 454 -2.01 -7.09 -26.15
N PRO A 455 -0.71 -7.11 -25.77
CA PRO A 455 0.24 -6.07 -26.18
C PRO A 455 0.36 -5.89 -27.69
N LYS A 456 -0.04 -6.89 -28.46
CA LYS A 456 -0.06 -6.85 -29.95
C LYS A 456 -1.42 -6.47 -30.54
N GLY A 457 -2.40 -6.10 -29.71
CA GLY A 457 -3.71 -5.61 -30.14
C GLY A 457 -4.74 -6.71 -30.45
N GLN A 458 -4.48 -7.99 -30.16
CA GLN A 458 -5.51 -9.03 -30.21
C GLN A 458 -6.52 -8.80 -29.09
N THR A 459 -7.80 -9.01 -29.35
CA THR A 459 -8.86 -8.86 -28.35
C THR A 459 -9.59 -10.17 -28.12
N ALA A 460 -10.05 -10.39 -26.90
CA ALA A 460 -10.97 -11.46 -26.54
C ALA A 460 -11.99 -10.93 -25.52
N GLU A 461 -13.23 -11.39 -25.63
CA GLU A 461 -14.36 -10.84 -24.89
C GLU A 461 -15.02 -11.90 -24.03
N CYS A 462 -15.54 -11.44 -22.89
CA CYS A 462 -16.43 -12.19 -22.00
C CYS A 462 -17.66 -11.34 -21.69
N VAL A 463 -18.84 -11.86 -22.01
CA VAL A 463 -20.12 -11.21 -21.65
C VAL A 463 -20.46 -11.59 -20.21
N VAL A 464 -20.53 -10.60 -19.34
CA VAL A 464 -20.89 -10.77 -17.92
C VAL A 464 -22.34 -10.32 -17.72
N THR A 465 -23.18 -11.24 -17.30
CA THR A 465 -24.55 -10.96 -16.87
C THR A 465 -24.59 -10.94 -15.35
N VAL A 466 -24.94 -9.79 -14.80
CA VAL A 466 -25.10 -9.61 -13.36
C VAL A 466 -26.54 -9.90 -12.99
N LEU A 467 -26.75 -10.96 -12.23
CA LEU A 467 -28.05 -11.40 -11.75
C LEU A 467 -28.41 -10.70 -10.44
N PRO A 468 -29.74 -10.55 -10.14
CA PRO A 468 -30.18 -10.14 -8.82
C PRO A 468 -29.54 -11.02 -7.73
N LYS A 469 -29.13 -10.41 -6.64
CA LYS A 469 -28.74 -11.17 -5.47
C LYS A 469 -30.01 -11.57 -4.70
N GLU A 470 -30.26 -12.86 -4.59
CA GLU A 470 -31.37 -13.36 -3.77
C GLU A 470 -31.09 -13.01 -2.30
N ASN A 471 -32.04 -12.33 -1.65
CA ASN A 471 -31.95 -11.88 -0.24
C ASN A 471 -30.81 -10.87 0.05
N THR A 472 -30.68 -9.82 -0.75
CA THR A 472 -29.87 -8.64 -0.34
C THR A 472 -30.54 -7.99 0.86
N GLU A 473 -29.95 -8.12 2.02
CA GLU A 473 -30.35 -7.33 3.19
C GLU A 473 -29.93 -5.89 2.94
N THR A 474 -30.93 -5.01 2.84
CA THR A 474 -30.71 -3.55 2.84
C THR A 474 -31.14 -3.07 4.20
N VAL A 475 -30.27 -2.35 4.86
CA VAL A 475 -30.53 -1.75 6.17
C VAL A 475 -30.54 -0.23 6.05
N SER A 476 -31.47 0.40 6.72
CA SER A 476 -31.58 1.86 6.80
C SER A 476 -30.85 2.33 8.05
N VAL A 477 -29.74 3.06 7.90
CA VAL A 477 -28.91 3.52 9.01
C VAL A 477 -28.75 5.04 8.97
N THR A 478 -28.64 5.66 10.14
CA THR A 478 -28.23 7.05 10.23
C THR A 478 -26.71 7.13 10.27
N PHE A 479 -26.09 7.81 9.31
CA PHE A 479 -24.64 7.92 9.20
C PHE A 479 -24.19 9.38 9.32
N SER A 480 -23.09 9.63 10.06
CA SER A 480 -22.48 10.95 10.18
C SER A 480 -20.96 10.88 10.13
N VAL A 481 -20.31 11.96 9.69
CA VAL A 481 -18.85 12.08 9.63
C VAL A 481 -18.39 13.39 10.25
N SER A 482 -17.35 13.33 11.11
CA SER A 482 -16.81 14.51 11.78
C SER A 482 -15.29 14.44 12.01
N ASP A 483 -14.64 15.62 12.15
CA ASP A 483 -13.24 15.79 12.54
C ASP A 483 -13.07 16.97 13.53
N GLY A 484 -13.89 17.00 14.57
CA GLY A 484 -14.03 18.17 15.44
C GLY A 484 -14.96 19.24 14.85
N THR A 485 -15.34 19.07 13.58
CA THR A 485 -16.43 19.76 12.92
C THR A 485 -17.24 18.78 12.07
N ILE A 486 -18.29 19.25 11.43
CA ILE A 486 -19.14 18.41 10.57
C ILE A 486 -18.49 18.28 9.20
N ILE A 487 -18.24 17.03 8.75
CA ILE A 487 -17.92 16.72 7.36
C ILE A 487 -19.20 16.29 6.64
N MET A 488 -19.98 15.39 7.25
CA MET A 488 -21.29 14.95 6.78
C MET A 488 -22.25 14.95 7.98
N ALA A 489 -23.30 15.72 7.90
CA ALA A 489 -24.34 15.74 8.93
C ALA A 489 -25.06 14.39 8.97
N PRO A 490 -25.73 14.02 10.08
CA PRO A 490 -26.48 12.77 10.15
C PRO A 490 -27.50 12.67 9.00
N GLU A 491 -27.34 11.64 8.18
CA GLU A 491 -28.18 11.35 7.04
C GLU A 491 -28.59 9.88 7.07
N THR A 492 -29.83 9.60 6.68
CA THR A 492 -30.31 8.23 6.55
C THR A 492 -29.83 7.64 5.22
N LEU A 493 -29.07 6.56 5.30
CA LEU A 493 -28.54 5.84 4.16
C LEU A 493 -29.16 4.44 4.07
N GLU A 494 -29.52 4.06 2.86
CA GLU A 494 -29.87 2.69 2.52
C GLU A 494 -28.57 1.94 2.18
N VAL A 495 -28.20 0.97 3.00
CA VAL A 495 -26.96 0.22 2.93
C VAL A 495 -27.23 -1.22 2.49
N GLU A 496 -26.82 -1.57 1.30
CA GLU A 496 -26.90 -2.93 0.80
C GLU A 496 -25.70 -3.77 1.27
N ALA A 497 -25.97 -4.93 1.86
CA ALA A 497 -24.93 -5.86 2.30
C ALA A 497 -24.03 -6.33 1.12
N GLY A 498 -22.74 -6.08 1.24
CA GLY A 498 -21.73 -6.45 0.24
C GLY A 498 -21.38 -5.38 -0.78
N ILE A 499 -21.98 -4.18 -0.71
CA ILE A 499 -21.62 -3.07 -1.61
C ILE A 499 -20.12 -2.72 -1.54
N ALA A 500 -19.50 -2.85 -0.39
CA ALA A 500 -18.06 -2.59 -0.23
C ALA A 500 -17.22 -3.52 -1.12
N ARG A 501 -17.60 -4.77 -1.26
CA ARG A 501 -16.91 -5.74 -2.14
C ARG A 501 -16.98 -5.34 -3.60
N ALA A 502 -18.13 -4.82 -4.03
CA ALA A 502 -18.30 -4.31 -5.40
C ALA A 502 -17.32 -3.18 -5.72
N TYR A 503 -16.99 -2.35 -4.73
CA TYR A 503 -16.00 -1.28 -4.84
C TYR A 503 -14.55 -1.74 -4.56
N GLY A 504 -14.34 -3.06 -4.38
CA GLY A 504 -13.02 -3.68 -4.20
C GLY A 504 -12.45 -3.57 -2.79
N TYR A 505 -13.30 -3.24 -1.82
CA TYR A 505 -12.91 -3.26 -0.42
C TYR A 505 -13.19 -4.63 0.19
N GLN A 506 -12.32 -5.05 1.10
CA GLN A 506 -12.51 -6.31 1.80
C GLN A 506 -13.63 -6.15 2.84
N VAL A 507 -14.53 -7.12 2.86
CA VAL A 507 -15.43 -7.40 3.98
C VAL A 507 -15.08 -8.78 4.45
N ALA A 508 -14.70 -8.92 5.68
CA ALA A 508 -14.29 -10.21 6.24
C ALA A 508 -15.46 -11.21 6.18
N SER A 509 -15.15 -12.45 5.85
CA SER A 509 -16.14 -13.53 5.91
C SER A 509 -16.34 -14.05 7.34
N PHE A 510 -15.33 -13.85 8.18
CA PHE A 510 -15.32 -14.26 9.57
C PHE A 510 -14.66 -13.16 10.41
N ASP A 511 -15.17 -12.96 11.62
CA ASP A 511 -14.55 -12.09 12.61
C ASP A 511 -13.27 -12.73 13.20
N HIS A 512 -12.60 -12.01 14.10
CA HIS A 512 -11.38 -12.50 14.74
C HIS A 512 -11.61 -13.69 15.71
N ASN A 513 -12.87 -14.03 16.03
CA ASN A 513 -13.26 -15.21 16.81
C ASN A 513 -13.69 -16.38 15.92
N GLY A 514 -13.62 -16.22 14.58
CA GLY A 514 -14.05 -17.22 13.60
C GLY A 514 -15.58 -17.33 13.44
N GLN A 515 -16.34 -16.34 13.91
CA GLN A 515 -17.78 -16.28 13.64
C GLN A 515 -18.02 -15.65 12.29
N LYS A 516 -19.02 -16.18 11.56
CA LYS A 516 -19.36 -15.66 10.23
C LYS A 516 -19.93 -14.24 10.34
N VAL A 517 -19.41 -13.32 9.57
CA VAL A 517 -19.95 -11.97 9.41
C VAL A 517 -21.12 -12.06 8.43
N GLU A 518 -22.31 -11.76 8.91
CA GLU A 518 -23.56 -11.80 8.11
C GLU A 518 -24.17 -10.40 8.01
N GLY A 519 -24.89 -10.15 6.92
CA GLY A 519 -25.57 -8.88 6.69
C GLY A 519 -24.66 -7.74 6.24
N ALA A 520 -25.12 -6.51 6.44
CA ALA A 520 -24.38 -5.29 6.13
C ALA A 520 -23.36 -4.98 7.23
N THR A 521 -22.24 -4.35 6.84
CA THR A 521 -21.17 -3.97 7.76
C THR A 521 -20.99 -2.45 7.77
N VAL A 522 -20.27 -1.96 8.77
CA VAL A 522 -19.84 -0.54 8.82
C VAL A 522 -19.04 -0.17 7.56
N MET A 523 -18.29 -1.12 6.96
CA MET A 523 -17.58 -0.86 5.70
C MET A 523 -18.55 -0.63 4.54
N ASP A 524 -19.64 -1.37 4.48
CA ASP A 524 -20.70 -1.14 3.49
C ASP A 524 -21.34 0.24 3.69
N ALA A 525 -21.57 0.65 4.94
CA ALA A 525 -22.07 2.00 5.25
C ALA A 525 -21.08 3.11 4.89
N ILE A 526 -19.76 2.91 5.11
CA ILE A 526 -18.74 3.86 4.69
C ILE A 526 -18.71 4.04 3.18
N VAL A 527 -18.84 2.96 2.41
CA VAL A 527 -18.94 3.05 0.94
C VAL A 527 -20.21 3.75 0.50
N ALA A 528 -21.36 3.42 1.11
CA ALA A 528 -22.63 4.11 0.84
C ALA A 528 -22.54 5.61 1.14
N ALA A 529 -21.91 5.97 2.26
CA ALA A 529 -21.68 7.36 2.65
C ALA A 529 -20.74 8.11 1.67
N HIS A 530 -19.69 7.46 1.16
CA HIS A 530 -18.85 8.05 0.12
C HIS A 530 -19.62 8.30 -1.18
N LYS A 531 -20.48 7.36 -1.58
CA LYS A 531 -21.39 7.56 -2.73
C LYS A 531 -22.32 8.75 -2.52
N ALA A 532 -22.91 8.88 -1.34
CA ALA A 532 -23.79 10.01 -1.01
C ALA A 532 -23.02 11.34 -1.00
N TYR A 533 -21.81 11.35 -0.47
CA TYR A 533 -20.99 12.56 -0.30
C TYR A 533 -20.35 13.04 -1.60
N TYR A 534 -19.81 12.14 -2.45
CA TYR A 534 -19.09 12.49 -3.68
C TYR A 534 -19.94 12.32 -4.96
N GLY A 535 -21.12 11.72 -4.85
CA GLY A 535 -22.00 11.49 -6.00
C GLY A 535 -21.33 10.70 -7.12
N ASP A 536 -21.49 11.18 -8.35
CA ASP A 536 -20.99 10.53 -9.58
C ASP A 536 -19.44 10.46 -9.67
N GLU A 537 -18.72 11.19 -8.82
CA GLU A 537 -17.26 11.11 -8.76
C GLU A 537 -16.76 9.83 -8.07
N PHE A 538 -17.59 9.20 -7.23
CA PHE A 538 -17.24 7.97 -6.52
C PHE A 538 -17.75 6.75 -7.27
N THR A 539 -16.99 6.34 -8.29
CA THR A 539 -17.22 5.11 -9.09
C THR A 539 -16.29 3.99 -8.63
N ARG A 540 -16.47 2.77 -9.16
CA ARG A 540 -15.57 1.65 -8.84
C ARG A 540 -14.12 1.94 -9.22
N SER A 541 -13.88 2.54 -10.39
CA SER A 541 -12.56 2.89 -10.88
C SER A 541 -11.90 4.03 -10.09
N THR A 542 -12.69 4.98 -9.59
CA THR A 542 -12.18 6.16 -8.87
C THR A 542 -12.21 6.01 -7.35
N ALA A 543 -12.93 5.04 -6.80
CA ALA A 543 -13.14 4.87 -5.35
C ALA A 543 -11.83 4.92 -4.54
N LYS A 544 -10.77 4.30 -5.05
CA LYS A 544 -9.43 4.31 -4.43
C LYS A 544 -8.80 5.70 -4.28
N ASN A 545 -9.31 6.72 -5.01
CA ASN A 545 -8.85 8.11 -4.87
C ASN A 545 -9.46 8.79 -3.65
N TYR A 546 -10.61 8.31 -3.16
CA TYR A 546 -11.40 8.89 -2.08
C TYR A 546 -11.33 8.08 -0.79
N LEU A 547 -11.33 6.74 -0.90
CA LEU A 547 -11.29 5.81 0.21
C LEU A 547 -10.12 4.84 -0.01
N VAL A 548 -9.11 4.90 0.84
CA VAL A 548 -7.90 4.08 0.77
C VAL A 548 -7.80 3.22 2.01
N MET A 549 -7.66 1.92 1.81
CA MET A 549 -7.51 0.92 2.87
C MET A 549 -6.10 0.32 2.86
N ASN A 550 -5.61 -0.02 4.06
CA ASN A 550 -4.48 -0.89 4.24
C ASN A 550 -4.93 -2.04 5.15
N SER A 551 -5.18 -3.21 4.57
CA SER A 551 -5.90 -4.28 5.27
C SER A 551 -7.23 -3.74 5.81
N SER A 552 -7.54 -3.94 7.09
CA SER A 552 -8.76 -3.43 7.74
C SER A 552 -8.67 -1.97 8.22
N PHE A 553 -7.55 -1.28 7.96
CA PHE A 553 -7.34 0.11 8.40
C PHE A 553 -7.64 1.10 7.27
N ILE A 554 -8.43 2.11 7.56
CA ILE A 554 -8.68 3.22 6.64
C ILE A 554 -7.50 4.19 6.71
N MET A 555 -6.90 4.50 5.57
CA MET A 555 -5.75 5.40 5.44
C MET A 555 -6.14 6.75 4.87
N LYS A 556 -7.23 6.81 4.12
CA LYS A 556 -7.81 8.01 3.54
C LYS A 556 -9.32 7.84 3.45
N SER A 557 -10.07 8.84 3.86
CA SER A 557 -11.53 8.92 3.66
C SER A 557 -12.01 10.36 3.80
N PHE A 558 -13.10 10.71 3.14
CA PHE A 558 -13.74 12.04 3.21
C PHE A 558 -12.75 13.21 3.11
N GLY A 559 -11.75 13.09 2.23
CA GLY A 559 -10.72 14.12 2.02
C GLY A 559 -9.63 14.18 3.11
N ARG A 560 -9.63 13.29 4.11
CA ARG A 560 -8.61 13.23 5.16
C ARG A 560 -7.62 12.10 4.87
N ASN A 561 -6.32 12.43 4.87
CA ASN A 561 -5.21 11.48 4.68
C ASN A 561 -4.66 11.08 6.06
N THR A 562 -5.40 10.25 6.78
CA THR A 562 -5.02 9.79 8.12
C THR A 562 -5.69 8.47 8.46
N SER A 563 -4.99 7.62 9.20
CA SER A 563 -5.54 6.42 9.83
C SER A 563 -6.07 6.68 11.25
N ALA A 564 -5.94 7.91 11.75
CA ALA A 564 -6.48 8.29 13.05
C ALA A 564 -7.99 8.55 12.93
N CYS A 565 -8.75 7.50 12.65
CA CYS A 565 -10.20 7.53 12.58
C CYS A 565 -10.81 6.37 13.37
N GLY A 566 -12.09 6.51 13.72
CA GLY A 566 -12.85 5.51 14.43
C GLY A 566 -14.32 5.61 14.08
N PHE A 567 -15.09 4.68 14.62
CA PHE A 567 -16.55 4.70 14.47
C PHE A 567 -17.23 4.18 15.72
N THR A 568 -18.47 4.61 15.92
CA THR A 568 -19.37 4.01 16.90
C THR A 568 -20.63 3.53 16.18
N VAL A 569 -21.22 2.45 16.71
CA VAL A 569 -22.57 2.02 16.36
C VAL A 569 -23.42 2.20 17.60
N ASN A 570 -24.51 2.97 17.48
CA ASN A 570 -25.41 3.33 18.60
C ASN A 570 -24.66 3.91 19.81
N GLY A 571 -23.60 4.67 19.56
CA GLY A 571 -22.82 5.37 20.58
C GLY A 571 -21.74 4.52 21.29
N THR A 572 -21.53 3.27 20.88
CA THR A 572 -20.48 2.39 21.44
C THR A 572 -19.53 1.92 20.31
N MET A 573 -18.29 1.60 20.68
CA MET A 573 -17.36 0.92 19.77
C MET A 573 -17.68 -0.58 19.75
N PRO A 574 -18.14 -1.15 18.61
CA PRO A 574 -18.42 -2.57 18.52
C PRO A 574 -17.21 -3.43 18.88
N ASN A 575 -17.42 -4.46 19.69
CA ASN A 575 -16.36 -5.36 20.14
C ASN A 575 -16.93 -6.76 20.44
N ASP A 576 -16.05 -7.74 20.66
CA ASP A 576 -16.42 -9.16 20.90
C ASP A 576 -16.93 -9.46 22.31
N GLY A 577 -16.90 -8.48 23.21
CA GLY A 577 -17.28 -8.68 24.62
C GLY A 577 -16.29 -9.54 25.42
N ILE A 578 -15.22 -10.03 24.81
CA ILE A 578 -14.25 -10.93 25.44
C ILE A 578 -13.03 -10.11 25.90
N ILE A 579 -12.80 -10.08 27.21
CA ILE A 579 -11.64 -9.35 27.76
C ILE A 579 -10.34 -9.99 27.29
N ASN A 580 -9.57 -9.26 26.50
CA ASN A 580 -8.24 -9.68 26.09
C ASN A 580 -7.28 -9.58 27.30
N PRO A 581 -6.65 -10.68 27.73
CA PRO A 581 -5.77 -10.69 28.90
C PRO A 581 -4.57 -9.75 28.79
N SER A 582 -4.13 -9.44 27.58
CA SER A 582 -2.97 -8.59 27.33
C SER A 582 -3.28 -7.10 27.48
N TYR A 583 -4.51 -6.69 27.19
CA TYR A 583 -4.92 -5.28 27.18
C TYR A 583 -5.93 -4.92 28.25
N GLY A 584 -6.62 -5.91 28.82
CA GLY A 584 -7.65 -5.72 29.86
C GLY A 584 -8.97 -5.14 29.32
N THR A 585 -9.14 -5.11 28.00
CA THR A 585 -10.36 -4.63 27.30
C THR A 585 -10.78 -5.64 26.24
N PRO A 586 -12.05 -5.68 25.81
CA PRO A 586 -12.47 -6.47 24.66
C PRO A 586 -11.75 -6.05 23.37
N THR A 587 -11.66 -7.00 22.45
CA THR A 587 -11.14 -6.71 21.12
C THR A 587 -12.21 -6.01 20.29
N GLY A 588 -11.90 -4.80 19.79
CA GLY A 588 -12.79 -4.05 18.91
C GLY A 588 -12.94 -4.71 17.53
N TYR A 589 -14.11 -4.61 16.95
CA TYR A 589 -14.33 -4.98 15.55
C TYR A 589 -13.80 -3.89 14.62
N ALA A 590 -13.19 -4.30 13.52
CA ALA A 590 -12.85 -3.41 12.42
C ALA A 590 -14.13 -3.10 11.59
N CYS A 591 -14.05 -2.08 10.74
CA CYS A 591 -15.22 -1.68 9.93
C CYS A 591 -15.73 -2.80 9.01
N ASP A 592 -14.86 -3.70 8.57
CA ASP A 592 -15.16 -4.85 7.72
C ASP A 592 -15.76 -6.06 8.45
N THR A 593 -15.78 -6.03 9.80
CA THR A 593 -16.34 -7.08 10.66
C THR A 593 -17.49 -6.60 11.53
N ALA A 594 -17.64 -5.29 11.75
CA ALA A 594 -18.71 -4.71 12.56
C ALA A 594 -20.02 -4.74 11.76
N ALA A 595 -20.94 -5.65 12.12
CA ALA A 595 -22.27 -5.73 11.54
C ALA A 595 -23.15 -4.55 11.98
N ILE A 596 -24.06 -4.15 11.09
CA ILE A 596 -25.08 -3.12 11.32
C ILE A 596 -26.45 -3.66 10.92
N VAL A 597 -27.49 -3.16 11.59
CA VAL A 597 -28.87 -3.54 11.34
C VAL A 597 -29.77 -2.32 11.11
N ASP A 598 -30.99 -2.58 10.70
CA ASP A 598 -31.98 -1.53 10.44
C ASP A 598 -32.19 -0.64 11.67
N GLY A 599 -32.14 0.68 11.47
CA GLY A 599 -32.29 1.68 12.54
C GLY A 599 -31.01 2.05 13.30
N ASP A 600 -29.86 1.42 13.01
CA ASP A 600 -28.60 1.76 13.66
C ASP A 600 -28.14 3.20 13.34
N SER A 601 -27.43 3.79 14.30
CA SER A 601 -26.74 5.07 14.14
C SER A 601 -25.24 4.85 14.12
N VAL A 602 -24.59 5.16 13.00
CA VAL A 602 -23.15 5.04 12.80
C VAL A 602 -22.54 6.44 12.80
N SER A 603 -21.66 6.71 13.77
CA SER A 603 -20.85 7.93 13.78
C SER A 603 -19.42 7.59 13.41
N TYR A 604 -18.99 8.03 12.23
CA TYR A 604 -17.61 7.92 11.76
C TYR A 604 -16.87 9.22 12.06
N TYR A 605 -15.70 9.13 12.66
CA TYR A 605 -15.00 10.32 13.10
C TYR A 605 -13.49 10.20 12.94
N PHE A 606 -12.84 11.36 12.79
CA PHE A 606 -11.39 11.48 12.86
C PHE A 606 -11.01 12.00 14.23
N TYR A 607 -10.04 11.33 14.85
CA TYR A 607 -9.53 11.75 16.16
C TYR A 607 -8.89 13.14 16.08
N GLN A 608 -9.32 14.04 16.93
CA GLN A 608 -8.69 15.35 17.09
C GLN A 608 -7.38 15.20 17.91
N ASP A 609 -7.36 14.30 18.90
CA ASP A 609 -6.15 13.91 19.63
C ASP A 609 -5.50 12.70 18.96
N THR A 610 -4.69 12.94 17.95
CA THR A 610 -3.96 11.86 17.24
C THR A 610 -2.79 11.29 18.02
N ARG A 611 -2.45 11.85 19.20
CA ARG A 611 -1.34 11.38 20.03
C ARG A 611 -1.78 10.33 21.06
N TYR A 612 -2.92 10.56 21.70
CA TYR A 612 -3.40 9.71 22.78
C TYR A 612 -4.75 9.07 22.49
N TYR A 613 -5.40 9.46 21.38
CA TYR A 613 -6.74 8.99 20.97
C TYR A 613 -7.75 9.18 22.11
N SER A 614 -7.66 10.33 22.80
CA SER A 614 -8.43 10.61 24.01
C SER A 614 -9.82 11.19 23.75
N ASP A 615 -10.21 11.33 22.47
CA ASP A 615 -11.53 11.83 22.08
C ASP A 615 -12.64 11.05 22.79
N MET A 616 -13.61 11.79 23.31
CA MET A 616 -14.74 11.21 24.06
C MET A 616 -15.97 11.13 23.19
N TYR A 617 -16.74 10.06 23.32
CA TYR A 617 -18.11 10.07 22.84
C TYR A 617 -18.92 11.08 23.66
N ALA A 618 -19.75 11.85 23.00
CA ALA A 618 -20.61 12.84 23.65
C ALA A 618 -22.05 12.71 23.14
N GLU A 619 -23.02 12.98 24.01
CA GLU A 619 -24.43 13.03 23.66
C GLU A 619 -25.17 14.14 24.43
N PHE A 620 -26.24 14.62 23.80
CA PHE A 620 -27.23 15.42 24.48
C PHE A 620 -28.06 14.52 25.42
N ASN A 621 -28.64 15.13 26.45
CA ASN A 621 -29.57 14.39 27.33
C ASN A 621 -30.93 14.05 26.67
N SER A 622 -31.09 14.39 25.42
CA SER A 622 -32.20 13.99 24.56
C SER A 622 -31.82 14.14 23.09
N ASP A 623 -32.26 13.20 22.25
CA ASP A 623 -32.07 13.26 20.80
C ASP A 623 -32.99 14.30 20.13
N SER A 624 -34.03 14.71 20.83
CA SER A 624 -34.94 15.76 20.37
C SER A 624 -35.54 16.55 21.51
N TYR A 625 -35.81 17.81 21.26
CA TYR A 625 -36.45 18.74 22.18
C TYR A 625 -37.63 19.43 21.51
N THR A 626 -38.67 19.73 22.29
CA THR A 626 -39.74 20.64 21.88
C THR A 626 -39.82 21.81 22.86
N VAL A 627 -39.71 23.01 22.34
CA VAL A 627 -39.70 24.24 23.16
C VAL A 627 -40.56 25.34 22.53
N SER A 628 -41.15 26.23 23.36
CA SER A 628 -41.87 27.40 22.82
C SER A 628 -40.91 28.48 22.40
N ALA A 629 -41.21 29.16 21.30
CA ALA A 629 -40.51 30.38 20.89
C ALA A 629 -40.40 31.41 22.03
N GLY A 630 -39.18 31.95 22.21
CA GLY A 630 -38.84 32.87 23.29
C GLY A 630 -38.53 32.23 24.64
N SER A 631 -38.75 30.92 24.82
CA SER A 631 -38.42 30.15 26.03
C SER A 631 -36.96 29.74 26.04
N LYS A 632 -36.44 29.44 27.23
CA LYS A 632 -35.06 28.88 27.39
C LYS A 632 -35.10 27.39 27.38
N LEU A 633 -34.45 26.76 26.40
CA LEU A 633 -34.12 25.35 26.38
C LEU A 633 -32.92 25.11 27.32
N LYS A 634 -33.03 24.14 28.21
CA LYS A 634 -31.89 23.63 28.99
C LYS A 634 -31.44 22.33 28.37
N VAL A 635 -30.15 22.24 28.06
CA VAL A 635 -29.51 21.03 27.57
C VAL A 635 -28.40 20.60 28.54
N ASN A 636 -28.11 19.32 28.55
CA ASN A 636 -27.00 18.75 29.28
C ASN A 636 -26.19 17.86 28.32
N ILE A 637 -24.89 18.00 28.32
CA ILE A 637 -23.98 17.15 27.55
C ILE A 637 -23.25 16.24 28.51
N LYS A 638 -23.31 14.95 28.19
CA LYS A 638 -22.55 13.90 28.86
C LYS A 638 -21.69 13.16 27.85
N GLY A 639 -20.69 12.47 28.34
CA GLY A 639 -19.84 11.63 27.51
C GLY A 639 -18.97 10.67 28.31
N TYR A 640 -18.32 9.78 27.61
CA TYR A 640 -17.39 8.81 28.17
C TYR A 640 -16.19 8.61 27.25
N SER A 641 -15.07 8.13 27.80
CA SER A 641 -13.87 7.81 27.03
C SER A 641 -14.07 6.51 26.23
N LEU A 642 -13.99 6.61 24.92
CA LEU A 642 -14.13 5.45 24.02
C LEU A 642 -13.05 4.40 24.25
N MET A 643 -11.84 4.81 24.65
CA MET A 643 -10.70 3.91 24.85
C MET A 643 -10.70 3.16 26.18
N GLU A 644 -11.51 3.61 27.15
CA GLU A 644 -11.48 3.05 28.51
C GLU A 644 -12.54 1.98 28.76
N HIS A 645 -13.61 1.95 27.95
CA HIS A 645 -14.83 1.21 28.28
C HIS A 645 -15.38 0.45 27.07
N GLY A 646 -14.65 -0.46 26.49
CA GLY A 646 -15.06 -1.27 25.33
C GLY A 646 -16.35 -2.09 25.54
N LEU A 647 -17.47 -1.41 25.82
CA LEU A 647 -18.79 -2.01 26.05
C LEU A 647 -19.69 -1.82 24.81
N ASN A 648 -20.43 -2.85 24.46
CA ASN A 648 -21.38 -2.83 23.33
C ASN A 648 -22.77 -2.30 23.71
N ASP A 649 -23.06 -2.16 25.00
CA ASP A 649 -24.38 -1.74 25.50
C ASP A 649 -24.34 -0.28 25.98
N ILE A 650 -24.90 0.62 25.18
CA ILE A 650 -24.97 2.05 25.49
C ILE A 650 -25.77 2.34 26.77
N ASP A 651 -26.74 1.55 27.13
CA ASP A 651 -27.54 1.79 28.34
C ASP A 651 -26.73 1.47 29.58
N THR A 652 -25.89 0.43 29.56
CA THR A 652 -24.87 0.16 30.58
C THR A 652 -23.85 1.30 30.68
N VAL A 653 -23.39 1.82 29.53
CA VAL A 653 -22.46 2.97 29.48
C VAL A 653 -23.12 4.21 30.08
N ARG A 654 -24.36 4.53 29.71
CA ARG A 654 -25.11 5.68 30.23
C ARG A 654 -25.30 5.58 31.76
N ALA A 655 -25.57 4.40 32.25
CA ALA A 655 -25.81 4.16 33.68
C ALA A 655 -24.54 4.29 34.55
N ASN A 656 -23.36 3.87 34.02
CA ASN A 656 -22.18 3.65 34.85
C ASN A 656 -20.98 4.53 34.54
N TYR A 657 -20.85 5.03 33.27
CA TYR A 657 -19.62 5.65 32.79
C TYR A 657 -19.80 7.06 32.25
N MET A 658 -21.02 7.47 31.90
CA MET A 658 -21.28 8.81 31.39
C MET A 658 -21.02 9.88 32.44
N THR A 659 -20.17 10.82 32.13
CA THR A 659 -19.84 11.98 32.95
C THR A 659 -20.34 13.28 32.32
N ASN A 660 -20.62 14.29 33.15
CA ASN A 660 -20.98 15.61 32.65
C ASN A 660 -19.78 16.29 31.99
N LEU A 661 -19.91 16.76 30.77
CA LEU A 661 -18.85 17.40 30.01
C LEU A 661 -18.93 18.92 30.13
N LYS A 662 -17.91 19.54 30.75
CA LYS A 662 -17.71 20.98 30.75
C LYS A 662 -17.04 21.45 29.47
N ASP A 663 -17.12 22.74 29.19
CA ASP A 663 -16.42 23.44 28.10
C ASP A 663 -16.72 22.82 26.71
N VAL A 664 -17.92 22.22 26.53
CA VAL A 664 -18.44 21.79 25.26
C VAL A 664 -19.20 22.93 24.62
N ASP A 665 -18.83 23.29 23.41
CA ASP A 665 -19.51 24.31 22.63
C ASP A 665 -20.73 23.74 21.94
N ILE A 666 -21.83 24.49 21.98
CA ILE A 666 -23.10 24.14 21.35
C ILE A 666 -23.38 25.12 20.25
N TYR A 667 -23.64 24.60 19.07
CA TYR A 667 -23.89 25.36 17.86
C TYR A 667 -25.29 25.07 17.33
N LEU A 668 -25.84 26.02 16.61
CA LEU A 668 -26.89 25.83 15.64
C LEU A 668 -26.24 25.42 14.31
N TYR A 669 -26.69 24.33 13.73
CA TYR A 669 -26.33 23.93 12.37
C TYR A 669 -27.46 24.30 11.41
N GLU A 670 -27.16 25.17 10.46
CA GLU A 670 -28.11 25.66 9.48
C GLU A 670 -27.41 25.97 8.17
N ASN A 671 -27.91 25.44 7.05
CA ASN A 671 -27.35 25.67 5.70
C ASN A 671 -25.85 25.37 5.56
N GLY A 672 -25.35 24.35 6.26
CA GLY A 672 -23.91 23.99 6.23
C GLY A 672 -23.02 24.80 7.17
N GLU A 673 -23.58 25.78 7.91
CA GLU A 673 -22.82 26.65 8.82
C GLU A 673 -23.09 26.34 10.29
N LEU A 674 -22.08 26.55 11.14
CA LEU A 674 -22.14 26.40 12.58
C LEU A 674 -22.15 27.75 13.26
N LYS A 675 -23.24 28.08 13.94
CA LYS A 675 -23.39 29.30 14.73
C LYS A 675 -23.37 29.00 16.22
N LYS A 676 -22.33 29.40 16.93
CA LYS A 676 -22.20 29.16 18.37
C LYS A 676 -23.35 29.80 19.15
N LEU A 677 -24.01 29.01 20.01
CA LEU A 677 -25.13 29.44 20.85
C LEU A 677 -24.75 29.51 22.34
N ALA A 678 -23.97 28.55 22.82
CA ALA A 678 -23.62 28.42 24.24
C ALA A 678 -22.41 27.53 24.44
N THR A 679 -21.87 27.51 25.67
CA THR A 679 -20.85 26.57 26.14
C THR A 679 -21.34 25.96 27.44
N THR A 680 -21.08 24.66 27.65
CA THR A 680 -21.49 23.95 28.88
C THR A 680 -20.64 24.35 30.09
N ASN A 681 -21.27 24.41 31.23
CA ASN A 681 -20.60 24.67 32.52
C ASN A 681 -20.04 23.36 33.12
N LYS A 682 -19.42 23.46 34.31
CA LYS A 682 -18.83 22.32 35.04
C LYS A 682 -19.79 21.14 35.30
N LYS A 683 -21.11 21.35 35.18
CA LYS A 683 -22.14 20.30 35.30
C LYS A 683 -22.67 19.84 33.93
N GLY A 684 -21.99 20.16 32.85
CA GLY A 684 -22.41 19.82 31.48
C GLY A 684 -23.66 20.58 31.00
N ASN A 685 -24.12 21.60 31.71
CA ASN A 685 -25.37 22.29 31.37
C ASN A 685 -25.13 23.58 30.58
N ALA A 686 -26.01 23.80 29.58
CA ALA A 686 -26.13 25.06 28.88
C ALA A 686 -27.60 25.49 28.75
N LYS A 687 -27.81 26.75 28.41
CA LYS A 687 -29.14 27.36 28.18
C LYS A 687 -29.13 28.06 26.84
N ILE A 688 -30.07 27.66 25.99
CA ILE A 688 -30.23 28.17 24.63
C ILE A 688 -31.60 28.85 24.50
N LYS A 689 -31.71 29.87 23.68
CA LYS A 689 -32.98 30.53 23.41
C LYS A 689 -33.21 30.63 21.92
N PHE A 690 -34.37 30.15 21.47
CA PHE A 690 -34.83 30.31 20.11
C PHE A 690 -35.89 31.39 20.06
N SER A 691 -35.78 32.31 19.13
CA SER A 691 -36.72 33.43 18.96
C SER A 691 -37.86 33.10 17.99
N GLU A 692 -37.60 32.20 17.02
CA GLU A 692 -38.46 31.88 15.92
C GLU A 692 -38.93 30.42 15.97
N GLU A 693 -40.12 30.18 15.44
CA GLU A 693 -40.66 28.82 15.25
C GLU A 693 -39.93 28.12 14.09
N GLY A 694 -39.72 26.81 14.19
CA GLY A 694 -39.03 26.04 13.17
C GLY A 694 -38.40 24.75 13.72
N GLU A 695 -37.82 24.00 12.82
CA GLU A 695 -36.99 22.84 13.11
C GLU A 695 -35.52 23.25 13.06
N TYR A 696 -34.78 22.84 14.06
CA TYR A 696 -33.36 23.22 14.22
C TYR A 696 -32.52 22.01 14.60
N THR A 697 -31.30 21.97 14.15
CA THR A 697 -30.31 20.97 14.59
C THR A 697 -29.26 21.61 15.48
N LEU A 698 -29.13 21.09 16.71
CA LEU A 698 -28.04 21.44 17.62
C LEU A 698 -26.86 20.50 17.40
N VAL A 699 -25.69 21.07 17.50
CA VAL A 699 -24.42 20.38 17.42
C VAL A 699 -23.62 20.70 18.66
N ALA A 700 -23.06 19.69 19.32
CA ALA A 700 -22.18 19.88 20.47
C ALA A 700 -20.81 19.25 20.19
N VAL A 701 -19.76 20.01 20.43
CA VAL A 701 -18.37 19.57 20.24
C VAL A 701 -17.43 20.31 21.19
N ARG A 702 -16.43 19.61 21.70
CA ARG A 702 -15.28 20.20 22.40
C ARG A 702 -14.05 20.03 21.53
N SER A 703 -13.43 21.15 21.18
CA SER A 703 -12.26 21.22 20.31
C SER A 703 -11.00 20.70 21.03
N SER A 704 -10.02 20.26 20.26
CA SER A 704 -8.68 19.91 20.72
C SER A 704 -7.90 21.08 21.36
N ASP A 705 -8.35 22.33 21.17
CA ASP A 705 -7.77 23.51 21.80
C ASP A 705 -8.18 23.63 23.29
N SER A 706 -9.13 22.81 23.76
CA SER A 706 -9.53 22.76 25.16
C SER A 706 -8.46 22.09 26.02
N GLU A 707 -8.39 22.45 27.31
CA GLU A 707 -7.58 21.72 28.30
C GLU A 707 -8.12 20.30 28.59
N GLU A 708 -9.36 20.04 28.24
CA GLU A 708 -10.04 18.76 28.40
C GLU A 708 -9.99 17.95 27.10
N ALA A 709 -10.13 16.62 27.20
CA ALA A 709 -10.15 15.75 26.04
C ALA A 709 -11.21 16.19 25.00
N PRO A 710 -10.90 16.23 23.71
CA PRO A 710 -11.86 16.61 22.67
C PRO A 710 -13.04 15.63 22.61
N THR A 711 -14.10 16.00 21.89
CA THR A 711 -15.26 15.13 21.76
C THR A 711 -15.59 14.85 20.29
N VAL A 712 -16.12 13.67 20.03
CA VAL A 712 -16.86 13.40 18.81
C VAL A 712 -18.08 14.33 18.76
N VAL A 713 -18.47 14.74 17.56
CA VAL A 713 -19.61 15.66 17.37
C VAL A 713 -20.91 14.96 17.76
N ALA A 714 -21.67 15.59 18.64
CA ALA A 714 -23.01 15.15 19.05
C ALA A 714 -24.10 16.00 18.41
N TYR A 715 -25.25 15.38 18.13
CA TYR A 715 -26.39 16.02 17.47
C TYR A 715 -27.67 15.90 18.30
N SER A 716 -28.57 16.86 18.15
CA SER A 716 -29.94 16.80 18.67
C SER A 716 -30.85 17.72 17.91
N ASN A 717 -32.07 17.31 17.66
CA ASN A 717 -33.07 18.10 16.97
C ASN A 717 -33.90 18.96 17.95
N VAL A 718 -34.31 20.14 17.52
CA VAL A 718 -35.17 21.04 18.31
C VAL A 718 -36.33 21.52 17.48
N THR A 719 -37.53 21.17 17.88
CA THR A 719 -38.76 21.72 17.33
C THR A 719 -39.20 22.91 18.19
N VAL A 720 -39.18 24.11 17.60
CA VAL A 720 -39.65 25.35 18.25
C VAL A 720 -41.03 25.67 17.77
N THR A 721 -42.00 25.66 18.69
CA THR A 721 -43.42 25.85 18.37
C THR A 721 -44.00 27.06 19.07
N SER A 722 -45.24 27.46 18.69
CA SER A 722 -45.95 28.51 19.40
C SER A 722 -46.24 28.08 20.86
N LYS A 723 -46.43 29.04 21.75
CA LYS A 723 -46.88 28.77 23.11
C LYS A 723 -48.21 28.06 23.18
N LYS A 724 -49.09 28.29 22.20
CA LYS A 724 -50.42 27.71 22.10
C LYS A 724 -50.32 26.21 21.75
N ASP A 725 -49.45 25.84 20.82
CA ASP A 725 -49.29 24.47 20.38
C ASP A 725 -48.71 23.55 21.44
N ILE A 726 -47.71 24.04 22.20
CA ILE A 726 -47.21 23.32 23.36
C ILE A 726 -48.27 23.06 24.43
N PHE A 727 -49.14 24.02 24.66
CA PHE A 727 -50.24 23.78 25.59
C PHE A 727 -51.17 22.67 25.09
N ILE A 728 -51.50 22.65 23.80
CA ILE A 728 -52.32 21.62 23.19
C ILE A 728 -51.63 20.24 23.28
N ILE A 729 -50.35 20.15 22.94
CA ILE A 729 -49.55 18.91 23.05
C ILE A 729 -49.52 18.37 24.49
N ARG A 730 -49.30 19.25 25.47
CA ARG A 730 -49.33 18.86 26.90
C ARG A 730 -50.69 18.42 27.36
N MET A 731 -51.76 19.03 26.86
CA MET A 731 -53.11 18.63 27.13
C MET A 731 -53.44 17.22 26.54
N PHE A 732 -53.03 16.95 25.29
CA PHE A 732 -53.20 15.62 24.69
C PHE A 732 -52.39 14.55 25.42
N LYS A 733 -51.13 14.84 25.80
CA LYS A 733 -50.29 13.91 26.58
C LYS A 733 -50.84 13.63 27.96
N ALA A 734 -51.47 14.63 28.61
CA ALA A 734 -52.17 14.46 29.87
C ALA A 734 -53.41 13.61 29.74
N ILE A 735 -54.21 13.82 28.68
CA ILE A 735 -55.38 13.03 28.34
C ILE A 735 -54.98 11.57 28.04
N TYR A 736 -53.94 11.38 27.23
CA TYR A 736 -53.42 10.05 26.92
C TYR A 736 -52.97 9.30 28.15
N ASN A 737 -52.14 9.93 29.00
CA ASN A 737 -51.67 9.35 30.25
C ASN A 737 -52.81 9.06 31.22
N PHE A 738 -53.89 9.86 31.22
CA PHE A 738 -55.09 9.63 31.99
C PHE A 738 -55.86 8.41 31.46
N ILE A 739 -55.99 8.28 30.14
CA ILE A 739 -56.61 7.13 29.49
C ILE A 739 -55.85 5.85 29.75
N VAL A 740 -54.50 5.87 29.60
CA VAL A 740 -53.62 4.71 29.91
C VAL A 740 -53.74 4.31 31.39
N LYS A 741 -53.78 5.27 32.30
CA LYS A 741 -54.02 5.00 33.73
C LYS A 741 -55.37 4.36 34.01
N ILE A 742 -56.44 4.76 33.30
CA ILE A 742 -57.76 4.14 33.41
C ILE A 742 -57.70 2.72 32.85
N PHE A 743 -57.10 2.52 31.67
CA PHE A 743 -56.94 1.20 31.06
C PHE A 743 -56.19 0.25 31.98
N ASN A 744 -55.01 0.66 32.52
CA ASN A 744 -54.25 -0.17 33.43
C ASN A 744 -55.05 -0.51 34.71
N LYS A 745 -55.81 0.44 35.23
CA LYS A 745 -56.68 0.19 36.41
C LYS A 745 -57.87 -0.75 36.14
N ILE A 746 -58.34 -0.80 34.91
CA ILE A 746 -59.40 -1.73 34.45
C ILE A 746 -58.80 -3.14 34.27
N PHE A 747 -57.61 -3.24 33.74
CA PHE A 747 -56.94 -4.53 33.52
C PHE A 747 -56.38 -5.13 34.81
N ASP A 748 -55.78 -4.31 35.73
CA ASP A 748 -55.36 -4.78 37.06
C ASP A 748 -56.50 -5.19 38.00
N GLY A 749 -57.76 -4.89 37.62
CA GLY A 749 -58.97 -5.34 38.34
C GLY A 749 -59.66 -6.56 37.70
N MET A 750 -59.09 -7.12 36.62
CA MET A 750 -59.61 -8.30 35.92
C MET A 750 -58.68 -9.53 36.03
N CYS A 751 -57.53 -9.45 36.78
CA CYS A 751 -56.73 -10.61 37.14
C CYS A 751 -57.03 -11.07 38.57
#